data_996308b2ad0b1e70046df4ca39fa6299
#
_entry.id   996308b2ad0b1e70046df4ca39fa6299
#
_cell.length_a   1.000
_cell.length_b   1.000
_cell.length_c   1.000
_cell.angle_alpha   90.00
_cell.angle_beta   90.00
_cell.angle_gamma   90.00
#
_symmetry.space_group_name_H-M   'P 1'
#
loop_
_entity.id
_entity.type
_entity.pdbx_description
1 polymer ?
#
loop_
_entity_poly.entity_id
_entity_poly.type
_entity_poly.pdbx_seq_one_letter_code
_entity_poly.pdbx_strand_id
1 'polypeptide(L)'
;MQLKKFYPQISILGIATVMALSACGDDNTQIPLPSDPGSEIRDSIPNNNPQPGTDSIPAIDTTSTDTSKTLPPTELPAEGPITLPQGLGVLVDDFEDANHESKLGDFWYTYDDKNNGGASSIVTPLNDDGDNMPGRVNNGSNYALQVNYTLDRGEYEYDPYVGWGLKITEDSANGRFGGITYWYKGGAHEVHIEVSDVKDYDVHLAKVPASRSWKQAVIRFKDLVQGGWGEEVVFDAKHLNAISFQAKGSKSKVITDSLFIDNIYLQDTSEVEKDQPDMEIKDPVIPVVKFTEAEITVTNPLQEKAMKYLNKGVNFTNWLENADGKFKSFELGEKDVQILAENGFKSLRLPIDLDLYATNRDAFVKGTDAELKFDDDTLFLVLDSFVEWTGKYNMSLVIDYHEYDNSYNTTSAKDTNYIKMMAEVWKHVAAHYAESPREDLFFELLNEPDMSDGKVTAAQWTVAAQAMIDAIRTVDTKHTILFGDAQWYSISLLAKRTPFTDDNIIYVIHTYEPFAFTHQGGSWTDYATIHDIPFPYDPAKWSTVSGDFGVNKSTKAYVKTNIKNYYKTGSKEAILEQILKAKKWAATNNVPVIINEFGALNLRSTAESRINYLTAMREICDTLQIPWTHWGYTGNFSVIENGKLIEGLDKALGVGK
;
A
#
# COMPACT_ATOMS: atom_id res chain seq x y z
N MET A 1 4.88 -18.94 30.46
CA MET A 1 5.88 -19.05 29.40
C MET A 1 5.13 -18.66 28.15
N GLN A 2 5.08 -17.35 27.86
CA GLN A 2 4.30 -16.79 26.74
C GLN A 2 5.19 -16.78 25.52
N LEU A 3 4.77 -17.48 24.47
CA LEU A 3 5.37 -17.42 23.15
C LEU A 3 4.99 -16.07 22.52
N LYS A 4 5.97 -15.19 22.35
CA LYS A 4 5.84 -13.98 21.54
C LYS A 4 5.70 -14.42 20.08
N LYS A 5 4.55 -14.16 19.47
CA LYS A 5 4.36 -14.26 18.02
C LYS A 5 5.08 -13.05 17.38
N PHE A 6 6.16 -13.32 16.68
CA PHE A 6 6.80 -12.35 15.78
C PHE A 6 6.17 -12.54 14.40
N TYR A 7 5.61 -11.49 13.85
CA TYR A 7 5.21 -11.43 12.45
C TYR A 7 6.32 -10.77 11.64
N PRO A 8 6.72 -11.31 10.49
CA PRO A 8 7.71 -10.69 9.62
C PRO A 8 7.13 -9.46 8.92
N GLN A 9 7.90 -8.38 8.86
CA GLN A 9 7.61 -7.24 7.99
C GLN A 9 7.81 -7.67 6.53
N ILE A 10 6.74 -7.71 5.79
CA ILE A 10 6.82 -7.84 4.33
C ILE A 10 7.01 -6.43 3.77
N SER A 11 8.15 -6.20 3.14
CA SER A 11 8.37 -4.99 2.35
C SER A 11 7.49 -5.06 1.10
N ILE A 12 6.27 -4.53 1.20
CA ILE A 12 5.41 -4.32 0.03
C ILE A 12 5.91 -3.06 -0.67
N LEU A 13 6.97 -3.20 -1.44
CA LEU A 13 7.44 -2.18 -2.38
C LEU A 13 7.12 -2.68 -3.78
N GLY A 14 6.01 -2.32 -4.35
CA GLY A 14 5.76 -2.67 -5.75
C GLY A 14 4.36 -2.46 -6.31
N ILE A 15 3.34 -2.20 -5.51
CA ILE A 15 1.97 -2.19 -6.03
C ILE A 15 1.41 -0.78 -6.36
N ALA A 16 2.09 0.29 -5.98
CA ALA A 16 1.51 1.63 -6.00
C ALA A 16 1.66 2.43 -7.32
N THR A 17 2.24 1.89 -8.38
CA THR A 17 2.72 2.78 -9.47
C THR A 17 1.77 2.99 -10.64
N VAL A 18 0.66 2.30 -10.81
CA VAL A 18 -0.09 2.34 -12.09
C VAL A 18 -1.61 2.50 -12.01
N MET A 19 -2.23 2.54 -10.84
CA MET A 19 -3.70 2.74 -10.77
C MET A 19 -4.21 4.12 -11.25
N ALA A 20 -3.34 5.03 -11.63
CA ALA A 20 -3.71 6.41 -11.98
C ALA A 20 -4.08 6.66 -13.44
N LEU A 21 -4.02 5.68 -14.34
CA LEU A 21 -4.22 5.92 -15.78
C LEU A 21 -5.66 5.71 -16.28
N SER A 22 -6.61 5.27 -15.46
CA SER A 22 -7.98 5.08 -15.92
C SER A 22 -8.91 6.30 -15.74
N ALA A 23 -8.43 7.42 -15.23
CA ALA A 23 -9.26 8.61 -14.97
C ALA A 23 -9.15 9.71 -16.03
N CYS A 24 -8.49 9.50 -17.17
CA CYS A 24 -8.48 10.48 -18.27
C CYS A 24 -9.54 10.13 -19.30
N GLY A 25 -10.66 10.84 -19.23
CA GLY A 25 -11.63 10.91 -20.31
C GLY A 25 -11.03 11.48 -21.59
N ASP A 26 -11.60 11.06 -22.69
CA ASP A 26 -11.28 11.44 -24.05
C ASP A 26 -11.08 12.96 -24.22
N ASP A 27 -9.85 13.41 -24.28
CA ASP A 27 -9.50 14.60 -25.04
C ASP A 27 -8.50 14.18 -26.12
N ASN A 28 -8.97 14.31 -27.35
CA ASN A 28 -8.26 14.02 -28.58
C ASN A 28 -7.05 14.96 -28.77
N THR A 29 -5.96 14.70 -28.08
CA THR A 29 -4.65 15.26 -28.42
C THR A 29 -3.65 14.12 -28.46
N GLN A 30 -3.33 13.70 -29.66
CA GLN A 30 -2.22 12.79 -29.94
C GLN A 30 -0.92 13.41 -29.39
N ILE A 31 -0.36 12.78 -28.39
CA ILE A 31 1.04 13.01 -28.01
C ILE A 31 1.87 12.04 -28.87
N PRO A 32 2.83 12.52 -29.66
CA PRO A 32 3.67 11.65 -30.48
C PRO A 32 4.54 10.78 -29.58
N LEU A 33 4.51 9.49 -29.83
CA LEU A 33 5.49 8.53 -29.31
C LEU A 33 6.89 8.93 -29.78
N PRO A 34 7.92 8.84 -28.94
CA PRO A 34 9.29 8.97 -29.41
C PRO A 34 9.61 7.77 -30.32
N SER A 35 10.04 8.08 -31.51
CA SER A 35 10.51 7.13 -32.49
C SER A 35 11.76 6.42 -32.00
N ASP A 36 11.73 5.10 -32.10
CA ASP A 36 12.83 4.18 -32.04
C ASP A 36 13.99 4.60 -33.00
N PRO A 37 15.22 4.69 -32.56
CA PRO A 37 16.36 4.69 -33.46
C PRO A 37 16.95 3.28 -33.56
N GLY A 38 16.54 2.58 -34.58
CA GLY A 38 17.17 1.34 -34.98
C GLY A 38 18.57 1.55 -35.57
N SER A 39 19.37 0.56 -35.29
CA SER A 39 20.44 -0.06 -36.07
C SER A 39 21.71 0.72 -36.41
N GLU A 40 22.78 -0.01 -36.08
CA GLU A 40 24.10 -0.08 -36.68
C GLU A 40 25.06 1.10 -36.48
N ILE A 41 26.14 0.81 -35.77
CA ILE A 41 27.50 0.85 -36.32
C ILE A 41 28.45 0.01 -35.44
N ARG A 42 29.12 -0.92 -36.09
CA ARG A 42 30.30 -1.66 -35.62
C ARG A 42 31.53 -0.78 -35.61
N ASP A 43 32.44 -1.21 -34.76
CA ASP A 43 33.89 -1.17 -34.86
C ASP A 43 34.67 -0.11 -34.08
N SER A 44 35.62 -0.73 -33.41
CA SER A 44 36.96 -0.27 -33.03
C SER A 44 37.12 0.31 -31.61
N ILE A 45 37.56 -0.60 -30.75
CA ILE A 45 38.35 -0.33 -29.54
C ILE A 45 39.77 0.02 -29.94
N PRO A 46 40.41 0.99 -29.34
CA PRO A 46 41.80 0.88 -28.97
C PRO A 46 42.00 0.84 -27.48
N ASN A 47 42.60 -0.24 -27.08
CA ASN A 47 43.19 -0.54 -25.79
C ASN A 47 44.36 0.43 -25.55
N ASN A 48 44.33 1.21 -24.48
CA ASN A 48 45.52 1.85 -23.95
C ASN A 48 45.45 1.87 -22.40
N ASN A 49 46.13 0.90 -21.86
CA ASN A 49 46.48 0.80 -20.46
C ASN A 49 47.90 1.40 -20.28
N PRO A 50 48.16 2.30 -19.37
CA PRO A 50 49.49 2.50 -18.82
C PRO A 50 49.58 1.93 -17.41
N GLN A 51 50.56 1.07 -17.23
CA GLN A 51 51.01 0.53 -15.95
C GLN A 51 51.63 1.62 -15.04
N PRO A 52 51.69 1.37 -13.74
CA PRO A 52 52.03 2.37 -12.73
C PRO A 52 53.53 2.60 -12.60
N GLY A 53 53.91 3.87 -12.60
CA GLY A 53 55.23 4.32 -12.19
C GLY A 53 55.36 4.36 -10.69
N THR A 54 56.41 3.74 -10.22
CA THR A 54 56.96 3.82 -8.86
C THR A 54 57.53 5.21 -8.65
N ASP A 55 56.98 5.96 -7.67
CA ASP A 55 57.68 7.05 -7.04
C ASP A 55 57.55 7.02 -5.51
N SER A 56 58.69 7.09 -4.92
CA SER A 56 59.03 6.92 -3.52
C SER A 56 58.46 8.01 -2.63
N ILE A 57 57.88 7.59 -1.51
CA ILE A 57 57.46 8.42 -0.39
C ILE A 57 58.69 8.88 0.41
N PRO A 58 58.90 10.18 0.67
CA PRO A 58 59.87 10.63 1.63
C PRO A 58 59.30 10.47 3.06
N ALA A 59 60.17 9.97 3.95
CA ALA A 59 59.89 9.80 5.35
C ALA A 59 59.55 11.15 6.04
N ILE A 60 58.50 11.14 6.84
CA ILE A 60 58.12 12.28 7.69
C ILE A 60 58.81 12.09 9.06
N ASP A 61 59.60 13.07 9.40
CA ASP A 61 60.28 13.25 10.68
C ASP A 61 59.23 13.58 11.78
N THR A 62 59.23 12.79 12.82
CA THR A 62 58.38 12.96 14.01
C THR A 62 59.12 13.73 15.09
N THR A 63 59.09 15.06 15.03
CA THR A 63 59.25 15.89 16.23
C THR A 63 58.73 17.31 15.94
N SER A 64 57.55 17.62 16.46
CA SER A 64 57.27 18.93 17.04
C SER A 64 55.77 19.04 17.40
N THR A 65 55.58 19.17 18.67
CA THR A 65 54.37 19.66 19.30
C THR A 65 54.05 21.09 18.87
N ASP A 66 52.93 21.31 18.23
CA ASP A 66 52.10 22.50 18.51
C ASP A 66 50.69 22.29 17.97
N THR A 67 49.77 22.24 18.89
CA THR A 67 48.34 22.20 18.70
C THR A 67 47.79 23.59 18.52
N SER A 68 46.87 23.72 17.65
CA SER A 68 46.00 24.86 17.38
C SER A 68 46.21 25.55 16.00
N LYS A 69 45.79 24.88 14.97
CA LYS A 69 45.27 25.59 13.78
C LYS A 69 43.89 24.99 13.42
N THR A 70 42.88 25.59 13.97
CA THR A 70 41.52 25.54 13.45
C THR A 70 41.54 25.97 12.00
N LEU A 71 41.12 25.08 11.11
CA LEU A 71 40.78 25.46 9.72
C LEU A 71 39.69 26.53 9.78
N PRO A 72 39.79 27.59 8.96
CA PRO A 72 38.72 28.58 8.92
C PRO A 72 37.45 27.92 8.44
N PRO A 73 36.29 28.25 9.05
CA PRO A 73 35.02 27.74 8.59
C PRO A 73 34.80 28.17 7.13
N THR A 74 34.47 27.23 6.27
CA THR A 74 34.04 27.52 4.92
C THR A 74 32.68 28.24 5.05
N GLU A 75 32.69 29.56 4.93
CA GLU A 75 31.48 30.36 4.92
C GLU A 75 30.62 29.90 3.72
N LEU A 76 29.55 29.16 4.01
CA LEU A 76 28.42 29.08 3.09
C LEU A 76 27.75 30.47 3.08
N PRO A 77 27.21 30.94 1.92
CA PRO A 77 26.50 32.21 1.89
C PRO A 77 25.44 32.22 2.98
N ALA A 78 25.44 33.24 3.81
CA ALA A 78 24.44 33.41 4.85
C ALA A 78 23.06 33.47 4.21
N GLU A 79 22.30 32.39 4.33
CA GLU A 79 20.85 32.50 4.15
C GLU A 79 20.37 33.48 5.23
N GLY A 80 19.54 34.44 4.84
CA GLY A 80 19.13 35.53 5.73
C GLY A 80 18.52 35.04 7.05
N PRO A 81 18.35 35.88 8.04
CA PRO A 81 17.89 35.47 9.35
C PRO A 81 16.59 34.71 9.24
N ILE A 82 16.60 33.48 9.73
CA ILE A 82 15.43 32.59 9.79
C ILE A 82 14.42 33.30 10.70
N THR A 83 13.41 33.90 10.11
CA THR A 83 12.27 34.40 10.87
C THR A 83 11.43 33.18 11.22
N LEU A 84 11.66 32.59 12.38
CA LEU A 84 10.76 31.57 12.94
C LEU A 84 9.36 32.21 12.97
N PRO A 85 8.30 31.50 12.56
CA PRO A 85 6.96 31.97 12.78
C PRO A 85 6.83 32.30 14.26
N GLN A 86 6.56 33.52 14.61
CA GLN A 86 6.24 33.96 15.98
C GLN A 86 4.83 33.45 16.30
N GLY A 87 4.70 32.11 16.42
CA GLY A 87 3.47 31.42 16.72
C GLY A 87 3.57 30.71 18.05
N LEU A 88 2.46 30.29 18.56
CA LEU A 88 2.18 29.73 19.88
C LEU A 88 2.86 28.35 20.12
N GLY A 89 4.01 28.09 19.50
CA GLY A 89 4.78 26.86 19.66
C GLY A 89 5.55 26.79 20.98
N VAL A 90 5.83 25.58 21.46
CA VAL A 90 6.73 25.33 22.61
C VAL A 90 8.06 24.84 22.06
N LEU A 91 9.13 25.51 22.45
CA LEU A 91 10.49 25.08 22.12
C LEU A 91 10.80 23.77 22.82
N VAL A 92 11.11 22.75 22.02
CA VAL A 92 11.60 21.46 22.50
C VAL A 92 13.09 21.53 22.76
N ASP A 93 13.85 21.99 21.74
CA ASP A 93 15.28 22.22 21.85
C ASP A 93 15.78 23.12 20.71
N ASP A 94 16.70 24.03 21.02
CA ASP A 94 17.45 24.85 20.07
C ASP A 94 18.96 24.55 20.10
N PHE A 95 19.39 23.64 20.97
CA PHE A 95 20.77 23.19 21.19
C PHE A 95 21.78 24.32 21.52
N GLU A 96 21.33 25.53 21.79
CA GLU A 96 22.21 26.70 22.03
C GLU A 96 22.92 26.65 23.39
N ASP A 97 22.47 25.81 24.34
CA ASP A 97 23.14 25.59 25.62
C ASP A 97 24.23 24.52 25.58
N ALA A 98 24.41 23.86 24.42
CA ALA A 98 25.46 22.89 24.16
C ALA A 98 25.49 21.73 25.17
N ASN A 99 24.32 21.28 25.61
CA ASN A 99 24.14 20.12 26.47
C ASN A 99 23.18 19.10 25.82
N HIS A 100 22.86 18.00 26.51
CA HIS A 100 21.94 16.97 26.02
C HIS A 100 20.60 16.99 26.72
N GLU A 101 20.29 17.99 27.51
CA GLU A 101 19.00 18.19 28.18
C GLU A 101 18.11 19.10 27.32
N SER A 102 16.89 18.63 27.02
CA SER A 102 15.93 19.44 26.27
C SER A 102 15.34 20.56 27.14
N LYS A 103 14.75 21.58 26.52
CA LYS A 103 14.00 22.62 27.22
C LYS A 103 12.73 22.11 27.92
N LEU A 104 12.34 20.85 27.65
CA LEU A 104 11.23 20.18 28.33
C LEU A 104 11.68 19.33 29.53
N GLY A 105 12.98 19.36 29.86
CA GLY A 105 13.55 18.78 31.08
C GLY A 105 13.85 17.29 31.03
N ASP A 106 13.93 16.69 29.84
CA ASP A 106 14.41 15.32 29.67
C ASP A 106 15.63 15.28 28.75
N PHE A 107 16.35 14.15 28.75
CA PHE A 107 17.62 13.97 28.06
C PHE A 107 17.42 13.31 26.69
N TRP A 108 18.25 13.69 25.72
CA TRP A 108 18.37 13.01 24.45
C TRP A 108 19.03 11.65 24.65
N TYR A 109 18.39 10.59 24.17
CA TYR A 109 18.89 9.21 24.17
C TYR A 109 19.12 8.70 22.76
N THR A 110 19.96 7.67 22.61
CA THR A 110 20.21 7.00 21.34
C THR A 110 19.82 5.53 21.43
N TYR A 111 19.46 4.95 20.28
CA TYR A 111 19.17 3.51 20.16
C TYR A 111 19.59 2.99 18.79
N ASP A 112 19.86 1.68 18.70
CA ASP A 112 20.28 1.01 17.48
C ASP A 112 19.73 -0.44 17.38
N ASP A 113 20.05 -1.11 16.29
CA ASP A 113 19.61 -2.48 16.00
C ASP A 113 20.47 -3.58 16.61
N LYS A 114 21.56 -3.24 17.37
CA LYS A 114 22.52 -4.23 17.89
C LYS A 114 21.89 -5.30 18.76
N ASN A 115 20.90 -4.95 19.58
CA ASN A 115 20.20 -5.90 20.44
C ASN A 115 19.40 -6.95 19.65
N ASN A 116 19.19 -6.71 18.37
CA ASN A 116 18.46 -7.59 17.45
C ASN A 116 19.38 -8.27 16.43
N GLY A 117 20.72 -8.20 16.61
CA GLY A 117 21.71 -8.80 15.71
C GLY A 117 22.22 -7.88 14.61
N GLY A 118 21.83 -6.61 14.61
CA GLY A 118 22.37 -5.60 13.71
C GLY A 118 23.79 -5.18 14.06
N ALA A 119 24.44 -4.48 13.12
CA ALA A 119 25.77 -3.93 13.29
C ALA A 119 25.82 -2.40 13.11
N SER A 120 24.64 -1.78 13.10
CA SER A 120 24.52 -0.32 12.97
C SER A 120 25.18 0.39 14.16
N SER A 121 25.66 1.58 13.91
CA SER A 121 26.29 2.41 14.94
C SER A 121 25.91 3.88 14.77
N ILE A 122 25.82 4.55 15.90
CA ILE A 122 25.56 5.98 15.98
C ILE A 122 26.70 6.63 16.79
N VAL A 123 27.20 7.74 16.30
CA VAL A 123 28.22 8.54 16.97
C VAL A 123 27.74 9.99 16.96
N THR A 124 27.54 10.54 18.13
CA THR A 124 27.26 11.96 18.34
C THR A 124 28.45 12.61 19.04
N PRO A 125 28.67 13.90 18.89
CA PRO A 125 29.63 14.61 19.75
C PRO A 125 29.27 14.37 21.21
N LEU A 126 30.30 14.11 22.04
CA LEU A 126 30.17 13.88 23.49
C LEU A 126 30.84 15.03 24.24
N ASN A 127 30.31 15.36 25.41
CA ASN A 127 30.95 16.24 26.34
C ASN A 127 32.06 15.50 27.11
N ASP A 128 32.80 16.20 27.97
CA ASP A 128 33.93 15.62 28.76
C ASP A 128 33.45 14.53 29.72
N ASP A 129 32.16 14.49 30.07
CA ASP A 129 31.56 13.48 30.94
C ASP A 129 31.03 12.25 30.15
N GLY A 130 31.15 12.26 28.82
CA GLY A 130 30.69 11.18 27.93
C GLY A 130 29.27 11.31 27.47
N ASP A 131 28.56 12.39 27.79
CA ASP A 131 27.21 12.67 27.32
C ASP A 131 27.21 13.20 25.89
N ASN A 132 26.10 13.02 25.20
CA ASN A 132 25.92 13.57 23.85
C ASN A 132 25.87 15.09 23.87
N MET A 133 26.55 15.71 22.93
CA MET A 133 26.56 17.16 22.76
C MET A 133 26.14 17.57 21.33
N PRO A 134 25.46 18.70 21.15
CA PRO A 134 25.16 19.23 19.82
C PRO A 134 26.44 19.57 19.06
N GLY A 135 26.40 19.30 17.75
CA GLY A 135 27.46 19.75 16.84
C GLY A 135 27.29 21.23 16.51
N ARG A 136 28.42 21.91 16.27
CA ARG A 136 28.40 23.30 15.82
C ARG A 136 28.06 23.40 14.35
N VAL A 137 27.05 24.19 14.00
CA VAL A 137 26.61 24.39 12.62
C VAL A 137 26.27 25.85 12.32
N ASN A 138 26.36 26.19 11.04
CA ASN A 138 26.09 27.54 10.55
C ASN A 138 24.71 27.59 9.90
N ASN A 139 23.66 27.74 10.71
CA ASN A 139 22.28 27.93 10.25
C ASN A 139 21.63 29.15 10.93
N GLY A 140 22.41 30.20 11.20
CA GLY A 140 21.94 31.33 11.97
C GLY A 140 21.86 31.09 13.48
N SER A 141 22.10 29.85 13.92
CA SER A 141 22.35 29.43 15.29
C SER A 141 23.82 29.07 15.49
N ASN A 142 24.27 28.93 16.75
CA ASN A 142 25.65 28.55 17.06
C ASN A 142 25.81 27.04 17.11
N TYR A 143 24.76 26.31 17.46
CA TYR A 143 24.77 24.88 17.68
C TYR A 143 23.57 24.21 17.02
N ALA A 144 23.72 22.94 16.67
CA ALA A 144 22.66 22.03 16.27
C ALA A 144 23.06 20.61 16.64
N LEU A 145 22.12 19.73 16.87
CA LEU A 145 22.41 18.33 17.07
C LEU A 145 22.98 17.73 15.79
N GLN A 146 24.19 17.19 15.86
CA GLN A 146 24.82 16.45 14.77
C GLN A 146 24.88 14.96 15.14
N VAL A 147 24.32 14.13 14.32
CA VAL A 147 24.35 12.68 14.48
C VAL A 147 25.03 12.07 13.26
N ASN A 148 26.18 11.42 13.49
CA ASN A 148 26.86 10.62 12.46
C ASN A 148 26.54 9.15 12.70
N TYR A 149 26.22 8.41 11.66
CA TYR A 149 25.79 7.02 11.80
C TYR A 149 26.27 6.13 10.66
N THR A 150 26.37 4.85 10.97
CA THR A 150 26.54 3.80 9.98
C THR A 150 25.38 2.81 10.14
N LEU A 151 24.69 2.54 9.06
CA LEU A 151 23.62 1.55 8.98
C LEU A 151 24.19 0.29 8.36
N ASP A 152 24.32 -0.74 9.16
CA ASP A 152 24.82 -2.05 8.77
C ASP A 152 23.90 -3.12 9.34
N ARG A 153 23.33 -3.90 8.45
CA ARG A 153 22.37 -4.93 8.82
C ARG A 153 22.98 -6.00 9.76
N GLY A 154 24.26 -6.33 9.60
CA GLY A 154 24.85 -7.46 10.33
C GLY A 154 24.03 -8.74 10.05
N GLU A 155 23.60 -9.40 11.13
CA GLU A 155 22.72 -10.58 11.12
C GLU A 155 21.23 -10.24 11.36
N TYR A 156 20.89 -8.97 11.45
CA TYR A 156 19.50 -8.53 11.65
C TYR A 156 18.63 -8.89 10.44
N GLU A 157 17.45 -9.44 10.68
CA GLU A 157 16.55 -9.92 9.62
C GLU A 157 15.98 -8.79 8.78
N TYR A 158 15.74 -7.62 9.40
CA TYR A 158 15.09 -6.48 8.78
C TYR A 158 16.09 -5.39 8.34
N ASP A 159 15.56 -4.25 7.90
CA ASP A 159 16.37 -3.10 7.51
C ASP A 159 17.10 -2.50 8.73
N PRO A 160 18.40 -2.20 8.61
CA PRO A 160 19.18 -1.66 9.70
C PRO A 160 18.72 -0.26 10.08
N TYR A 161 18.80 0.08 11.38
CA TYR A 161 18.39 1.38 11.88
C TYR A 161 19.26 1.89 13.02
N VAL A 162 19.26 3.21 13.13
CA VAL A 162 19.68 3.93 14.34
C VAL A 162 18.69 5.04 14.62
N GLY A 163 18.54 5.41 15.88
CA GLY A 163 17.66 6.51 16.25
C GLY A 163 18.12 7.26 17.48
N TRP A 164 17.54 8.42 17.68
CA TRP A 164 17.72 9.26 18.85
C TRP A 164 16.42 9.99 19.16
N GLY A 165 16.15 10.20 20.41
CA GLY A 165 14.89 10.78 20.82
C GLY A 165 14.93 11.35 22.23
N LEU A 166 13.83 11.93 22.62
CA LEU A 166 13.59 12.42 23.96
C LEU A 166 12.19 12.07 24.43
N LYS A 167 12.02 11.96 25.73
CA LYS A 167 10.70 11.80 26.34
C LYS A 167 10.02 13.15 26.53
N ILE A 168 8.71 13.14 26.40
CA ILE A 168 7.85 14.30 26.66
C ILE A 168 7.03 13.99 27.90
N THR A 169 7.01 14.88 28.88
CA THR A 169 6.13 14.69 30.05
C THR A 169 4.69 15.04 29.70
N GLU A 170 3.72 14.30 30.24
CA GLU A 170 2.28 14.52 30.00
C GLU A 170 1.83 15.96 30.25
N ASP A 171 2.42 16.64 31.25
CA ASP A 171 2.11 18.03 31.57
C ASP A 171 2.50 19.03 30.44
N SER A 172 3.50 18.67 29.61
CA SER A 172 3.96 19.48 28.48
C SER A 172 3.13 19.30 27.23
N ALA A 173 2.48 18.15 27.05
CA ALA A 173 1.77 17.80 25.83
C ALA A 173 0.33 18.34 25.77
N ASN A 174 -0.42 18.24 26.86
CA ASN A 174 -1.84 18.64 27.12
C ASN A 174 -2.80 18.72 25.92
N GLY A 175 -2.49 18.03 24.82
CA GLY A 175 -3.36 17.85 23.65
C GLY A 175 -3.59 19.09 22.77
N ARG A 176 -2.90 20.19 23.02
CA ARG A 176 -3.06 21.43 22.25
C ARG A 176 -2.22 21.49 20.97
N PHE A 177 -1.25 20.59 20.83
CA PHE A 177 -0.33 20.61 19.70
C PHE A 177 -0.89 19.80 18.52
N GLY A 178 -0.74 20.35 17.33
CA GLY A 178 -1.13 19.75 16.07
C GLY A 178 0.03 19.28 15.21
N GLY A 179 1.27 19.51 15.66
CA GLY A 179 2.44 19.13 14.88
C GLY A 179 3.78 19.48 15.52
N ILE A 180 4.85 19.14 14.81
CA ILE A 180 6.23 19.49 15.14
C ILE A 180 6.90 20.15 13.95
N THR A 181 7.71 21.17 14.20
CA THR A 181 8.58 21.79 13.20
C THR A 181 10.01 21.72 13.67
N TYR A 182 10.95 21.53 12.74
CA TYR A 182 12.38 21.57 13.02
C TYR A 182 13.16 21.86 11.74
N TRP A 183 14.38 22.36 11.91
CA TRP A 183 15.30 22.49 10.80
C TRP A 183 16.19 21.25 10.72
N TYR A 184 16.50 20.82 9.49
CA TYR A 184 17.36 19.66 9.27
C TYR A 184 18.24 19.83 8.03
N LYS A 185 19.33 19.05 8.02
CA LYS A 185 20.22 18.86 6.89
C LYS A 185 20.85 17.47 7.01
N GLY A 186 20.95 16.71 5.93
CA GLY A 186 21.57 15.37 5.93
C GLY A 186 20.67 14.29 5.35
N GLY A 187 20.82 13.07 5.89
CA GLY A 187 20.16 11.86 5.43
C GLY A 187 18.63 11.86 5.54
N ALA A 188 18.00 11.02 4.74
CA ALA A 188 16.56 10.74 4.90
C ALA A 188 16.33 10.05 6.26
N HIS A 189 15.22 10.39 6.90
CA HIS A 189 14.89 9.87 8.23
C HIS A 189 13.39 9.79 8.45
N GLU A 190 13.00 9.04 9.47
CA GLU A 190 11.64 8.98 9.98
C GLU A 190 11.57 9.83 11.27
N VAL A 191 10.48 10.55 11.44
CA VAL A 191 10.13 11.22 12.70
C VAL A 191 9.05 10.38 13.35
N HIS A 192 9.32 9.86 14.53
CA HIS A 192 8.39 9.07 15.32
C HIS A 192 7.77 9.96 16.38
N ILE A 193 6.47 10.00 16.45
CA ILE A 193 5.69 10.71 17.47
C ILE A 193 4.99 9.63 18.29
N GLU A 194 5.50 9.40 19.49
CA GLU A 194 5.07 8.29 20.31
C GLU A 194 3.97 8.73 21.27
N VAL A 195 2.92 7.94 21.34
CA VAL A 195 1.84 8.11 22.32
C VAL A 195 1.80 6.92 23.25
N SER A 196 1.42 7.16 24.52
CA SER A 196 1.43 6.11 25.55
C SER A 196 0.42 4.99 25.30
N ASP A 197 -0.49 5.15 24.35
CA ASP A 197 -1.47 4.12 23.96
C ASP A 197 -0.85 3.00 23.12
N VAL A 198 0.17 3.28 22.31
CA VAL A 198 0.90 2.26 21.53
C VAL A 198 1.75 1.40 22.46
N LYS A 199 1.55 0.08 22.43
CA LYS A 199 2.22 -0.89 23.34
C LYS A 199 3.20 -1.83 22.65
N ASP A 200 3.21 -1.87 21.34
CA ASP A 200 3.93 -2.86 20.53
C ASP A 200 5.04 -2.25 19.65
N TYR A 201 5.33 -0.96 19.85
CA TYR A 201 6.34 -0.19 19.12
C TYR A 201 5.96 0.14 17.65
N ASP A 202 4.76 -0.16 17.18
CA ASP A 202 4.24 0.33 15.90
C ASP A 202 3.79 1.79 16.04
N VAL A 203 4.76 2.65 16.27
CA VAL A 203 4.51 4.07 16.59
C VAL A 203 4.10 4.88 15.36
N HIS A 204 3.44 5.99 15.60
CA HIS A 204 3.06 6.94 14.56
C HIS A 204 4.30 7.67 14.03
N LEU A 205 4.45 7.74 12.71
CA LEU A 205 5.63 8.29 12.07
C LEU A 205 5.32 9.12 10.82
N ALA A 206 6.28 9.96 10.45
CA ALA A 206 6.36 10.62 9.15
C ALA A 206 7.74 10.42 8.54
N LYS A 207 7.82 10.31 7.20
CA LYS A 207 9.08 10.16 6.45
C LYS A 207 9.55 11.50 5.92
N VAL A 208 10.81 11.83 6.17
CA VAL A 208 11.44 13.08 5.76
C VAL A 208 12.57 12.80 4.77
N PRO A 209 12.55 13.38 3.56
CA PRO A 209 13.57 13.12 2.55
C PRO A 209 14.91 13.76 2.91
N ALA A 210 16.02 13.21 2.41
CA ALA A 210 17.34 13.79 2.56
C ALA A 210 17.43 15.22 2.00
N SER A 211 18.25 16.05 2.63
CA SER A 211 18.52 17.41 2.14
C SER A 211 19.99 17.78 2.29
N ARG A 212 20.60 18.29 1.23
CA ARG A 212 22.00 18.78 1.27
C ARG A 212 22.13 20.21 1.83
N SER A 213 21.02 20.92 1.96
CA SER A 213 20.94 22.24 2.56
C SER A 213 19.97 22.23 3.73
N TRP A 214 20.07 23.21 4.62
CA TRP A 214 19.12 23.38 5.68
C TRP A 214 17.71 23.57 5.12
N LYS A 215 16.76 22.81 5.68
CA LYS A 215 15.33 22.89 5.37
C LYS A 215 14.52 22.80 6.64
N GLN A 216 13.39 23.47 6.67
CA GLN A 216 12.40 23.27 7.70
C GLN A 216 11.51 22.06 7.32
N ALA A 217 11.36 21.16 8.26
CA ALA A 217 10.34 20.12 8.23
C ALA A 217 9.13 20.58 9.04
N VAL A 218 7.95 20.30 8.52
CA VAL A 218 6.66 20.52 9.20
C VAL A 218 5.93 19.20 9.20
N ILE A 219 5.75 18.60 10.38
CA ILE A 219 5.08 17.31 10.57
C ILE A 219 3.77 17.59 11.29
N ARG A 220 2.66 17.34 10.63
CA ARG A 220 1.34 17.47 11.22
C ARG A 220 0.95 16.16 11.87
N PHE A 221 0.47 16.17 13.10
CA PHE A 221 0.11 14.93 13.80
C PHE A 221 -1.03 14.18 13.12
N LYS A 222 -1.91 14.87 12.45
CA LYS A 222 -3.00 14.27 11.67
C LYS A 222 -2.53 13.54 10.39
N ASP A 223 -1.30 13.79 9.94
CA ASP A 223 -0.71 13.18 8.75
C ASP A 223 0.20 11.98 9.12
N LEU A 224 0.32 11.67 10.41
CA LEU A 224 1.11 10.54 10.90
C LEU A 224 0.43 9.21 10.56
N VAL A 225 1.26 8.21 10.31
CA VAL A 225 0.81 6.83 10.04
C VAL A 225 1.59 5.86 10.90
N GLN A 226 0.98 4.74 11.31
CA GLN A 226 1.69 3.62 11.90
C GLN A 226 2.36 2.78 10.81
N GLY A 227 3.32 1.94 11.17
CA GLY A 227 3.99 1.00 10.24
C GLY A 227 3.07 -0.11 9.73
N GLY A 228 1.97 -0.35 10.41
CA GLY A 228 0.92 -1.32 10.03
C GLY A 228 1.26 -2.78 10.35
N TRP A 229 2.24 -3.00 11.25
CA TRP A 229 2.63 -4.35 11.69
C TRP A 229 2.20 -4.66 13.15
N GLY A 230 1.70 -3.66 13.85
CA GLY A 230 1.22 -3.74 15.22
C GLY A 230 -0.28 -3.54 15.35
N GLU A 231 -0.74 -3.29 16.57
CA GLU A 231 -2.13 -2.94 16.85
C GLU A 231 -2.40 -1.49 16.41
N GLU A 232 -3.47 -1.28 15.67
CA GLU A 232 -3.85 0.06 15.23
C GLU A 232 -4.33 0.89 16.42
N VAL A 233 -3.72 2.06 16.60
CA VAL A 233 -4.04 3.01 17.66
C VAL A 233 -4.34 4.37 17.05
N VAL A 234 -5.48 4.95 17.38
CA VAL A 234 -5.81 6.32 16.99
C VAL A 234 -4.89 7.29 17.71
N PHE A 235 -4.24 8.17 16.95
CA PHE A 235 -3.35 9.17 17.53
C PHE A 235 -4.12 10.16 18.42
N ASP A 236 -3.72 10.29 19.68
CA ASP A 236 -4.20 11.37 20.59
C ASP A 236 -3.01 12.14 21.14
N ALA A 237 -2.88 13.42 20.74
CA ALA A 237 -1.81 14.29 21.19
C ALA A 237 -1.77 14.51 22.71
N LYS A 238 -2.86 14.20 23.44
CA LYS A 238 -2.88 14.25 24.91
C LYS A 238 -2.00 13.19 25.54
N HIS A 239 -1.76 12.11 24.82
CA HIS A 239 -0.98 10.97 25.27
C HIS A 239 0.45 10.96 24.67
N LEU A 240 0.88 12.10 24.10
CA LEU A 240 2.23 12.27 23.59
C LEU A 240 3.26 12.06 24.70
N ASN A 241 4.18 11.10 24.50
CA ASN A 241 5.15 10.73 25.52
C ASN A 241 6.61 10.71 25.03
N ALA A 242 6.84 10.69 23.70
CA ALA A 242 8.20 10.83 23.15
C ALA A 242 8.19 11.36 21.71
N ILE A 243 9.32 11.96 21.34
CA ILE A 243 9.65 12.31 19.96
C ILE A 243 10.98 11.65 19.65
N SER A 244 11.05 10.92 18.53
CA SER A 244 12.32 10.36 18.09
C SER A 244 12.53 10.50 16.59
N PHE A 245 13.80 10.48 16.18
CA PHE A 245 14.25 10.53 14.80
C PHE A 245 14.97 9.23 14.49
N GLN A 246 14.65 8.58 13.38
CA GLN A 246 15.23 7.30 13.02
C GLN A 246 15.77 7.32 11.60
N ALA A 247 17.04 7.03 11.42
CA ALA A 247 17.62 6.73 10.12
C ALA A 247 17.47 5.22 9.86
N LYS A 248 16.97 4.87 8.66
CA LYS A 248 16.83 3.48 8.21
C LYS A 248 17.64 3.22 6.97
N GLY A 249 18.24 2.06 6.89
CA GLY A 249 19.04 1.60 5.77
C GLY A 249 18.31 0.63 4.86
N SER A 250 19.10 -0.12 4.14
CA SER A 250 18.65 -1.21 3.26
C SER A 250 19.39 -2.48 3.62
N LYS A 251 18.71 -3.61 3.52
CA LYS A 251 19.29 -4.95 3.77
C LYS A 251 20.54 -5.26 2.92
N SER A 252 20.70 -4.62 1.80
CA SER A 252 21.73 -4.94 0.79
C SER A 252 22.94 -4.01 0.79
N LYS A 253 22.96 -2.96 1.63
CA LYS A 253 23.98 -1.92 1.54
C LYS A 253 24.31 -1.33 2.91
N VAL A 254 25.58 -1.26 3.22
CA VAL A 254 26.08 -0.44 4.35
C VAL A 254 26.04 1.03 3.94
N ILE A 255 25.47 1.88 4.78
CA ILE A 255 25.33 3.32 4.55
C ILE A 255 25.96 4.06 5.71
N THR A 256 26.88 4.99 5.41
CA THR A 256 27.40 5.95 6.39
C THR A 256 26.94 7.34 5.98
N ASP A 257 26.29 8.05 6.89
CA ASP A 257 25.73 9.38 6.64
C ASP A 257 25.67 10.19 7.95
N SER A 258 25.15 11.40 7.85
CA SER A 258 24.91 12.26 9.01
C SER A 258 23.57 12.99 8.88
N LEU A 259 23.02 13.34 10.03
CA LEU A 259 21.84 14.19 10.13
C LEU A 259 22.09 15.31 11.14
N PHE A 260 21.76 16.50 10.75
CA PHE A 260 21.77 17.70 11.60
C PHE A 260 20.33 18.12 11.85
N ILE A 261 20.01 18.40 13.11
CA ILE A 261 18.68 18.86 13.54
C ILE A 261 18.85 20.08 14.42
N ASP A 262 17.95 21.03 14.26
CA ASP A 262 18.02 22.31 14.96
C ASP A 262 16.60 22.90 15.16
N ASN A 263 16.43 23.71 16.20
CA ASN A 263 15.22 24.51 16.43
C ASN A 263 13.93 23.68 16.36
N ILE A 264 13.77 22.73 17.27
CA ILE A 264 12.61 21.85 17.35
C ILE A 264 11.51 22.50 18.16
N TYR A 265 10.31 22.63 17.56
CA TYR A 265 9.13 23.21 18.20
C TYR A 265 7.93 22.27 18.10
N LEU A 266 7.22 22.10 19.20
CA LEU A 266 5.82 21.64 19.18
C LEU A 266 4.93 22.83 18.80
N GLN A 267 4.12 22.69 17.75
CA GLN A 267 3.31 23.76 17.20
C GLN A 267 1.84 23.62 17.59
N ASP A 268 1.20 24.74 17.83
CA ASP A 268 -0.25 24.80 17.99
C ASP A 268 -0.96 24.33 16.72
N THR A 269 -2.12 23.68 16.87
CA THR A 269 -2.91 23.17 15.76
C THR A 269 -3.21 24.24 14.71
N SER A 270 -3.54 25.45 15.15
CA SER A 270 -3.87 26.57 14.25
C SER A 270 -2.67 27.06 13.41
N GLU A 271 -1.44 26.94 13.91
CA GLU A 271 -0.23 27.29 13.16
C GLU A 271 0.16 26.22 12.15
N VAL A 272 -0.04 24.95 12.49
CA VAL A 272 0.26 23.81 11.59
C VAL A 272 -0.77 23.73 10.45
N GLU A 273 -1.97 24.17 10.67
CA GLU A 273 -3.05 24.17 9.66
C GLU A 273 -2.89 25.24 8.58
N LYS A 274 -2.15 26.34 8.86
CA LYS A 274 -1.97 27.44 7.91
C LYS A 274 -1.15 27.10 6.66
N ASP A 275 -0.31 26.07 6.71
CA ASP A 275 0.54 25.65 5.59
C ASP A 275 -0.14 24.65 4.63
N GLN A 276 -1.45 24.51 4.67
CA GLN A 276 -2.16 23.74 3.64
C GLN A 276 -2.05 24.51 2.31
N PRO A 277 -1.62 23.85 1.22
CA PRO A 277 -1.73 24.49 -0.09
C PRO A 277 -3.19 24.86 -0.31
N ASP A 278 -3.42 26.08 -0.81
CA ASP A 278 -4.73 26.53 -1.26
C ASP A 278 -5.26 25.56 -2.32
N MET A 279 -5.95 24.51 -1.84
CA MET A 279 -6.68 23.65 -2.75
C MET A 279 -7.87 24.46 -3.24
N GLU A 280 -7.83 24.81 -4.52
CA GLU A 280 -8.92 25.52 -5.16
C GLU A 280 -10.24 24.75 -4.96
N ILE A 281 -11.11 25.31 -4.13
CA ILE A 281 -12.45 24.76 -3.90
C ILE A 281 -13.26 25.03 -5.16
N LYS A 282 -13.77 23.94 -5.76
CA LYS A 282 -14.57 23.98 -6.99
C LYS A 282 -15.95 23.44 -6.73
N ASP A 283 -16.90 23.89 -7.51
CA ASP A 283 -18.22 23.25 -7.52
C ASP A 283 -18.09 21.81 -8.07
N PRO A 284 -18.86 20.86 -7.54
CA PRO A 284 -18.86 19.49 -8.04
C PRO A 284 -19.32 19.42 -9.49
N VAL A 285 -18.58 18.68 -10.32
CA VAL A 285 -19.00 18.36 -11.68
C VAL A 285 -19.61 16.97 -11.68
N ILE A 286 -20.94 16.94 -11.67
CA ILE A 286 -21.68 15.68 -11.66
C ILE A 286 -22.05 15.32 -13.10
N PRO A 287 -21.55 14.21 -13.67
CA PRO A 287 -21.89 13.80 -15.03
C PRO A 287 -23.35 13.38 -15.13
N VAL A 288 -23.97 13.70 -16.25
CA VAL A 288 -25.34 13.24 -16.57
C VAL A 288 -25.24 11.90 -17.29
N VAL A 289 -25.33 10.81 -16.54
CA VAL A 289 -25.27 9.46 -17.09
C VAL A 289 -26.65 9.05 -17.63
N LYS A 290 -26.70 8.71 -18.90
CA LYS A 290 -27.95 8.24 -19.58
C LYS A 290 -27.69 6.90 -20.24
N PHE A 291 -28.62 6.00 -20.09
CA PHE A 291 -28.65 4.72 -20.78
C PHE A 291 -30.09 4.20 -20.84
N THR A 292 -30.34 3.28 -21.75
CA THR A 292 -31.61 2.57 -21.88
C THR A 292 -31.46 1.17 -21.27
N GLU A 293 -32.58 0.56 -20.92
CA GLU A 293 -32.61 -0.81 -20.43
C GLU A 293 -31.96 -1.79 -21.43
N ALA A 294 -32.19 -1.60 -22.71
CA ALA A 294 -31.62 -2.44 -23.76
C ALA A 294 -30.07 -2.38 -23.81
N GLU A 295 -29.49 -1.25 -23.45
CA GLU A 295 -28.03 -1.09 -23.42
C GLU A 295 -27.34 -1.83 -22.27
N ILE A 296 -28.10 -2.29 -21.27
CA ILE A 296 -27.60 -2.97 -20.08
C ILE A 296 -28.18 -4.37 -19.88
N THR A 297 -29.13 -4.79 -20.72
CA THR A 297 -29.78 -6.10 -20.59
C THR A 297 -28.86 -7.21 -21.11
N VAL A 298 -28.64 -8.22 -20.29
CA VAL A 298 -27.96 -9.48 -20.61
C VAL A 298 -29.01 -10.58 -20.51
N THR A 299 -29.22 -11.32 -21.59
CA THR A 299 -30.23 -12.42 -21.68
C THR A 299 -29.60 -13.80 -21.51
N ASN A 300 -28.25 -13.86 -21.36
CA ASN A 300 -27.53 -15.10 -21.10
C ASN A 300 -27.98 -15.73 -19.76
N PRO A 301 -28.32 -17.03 -19.71
CA PRO A 301 -28.72 -17.71 -18.47
C PRO A 301 -27.72 -17.60 -17.33
N LEU A 302 -26.43 -17.44 -17.61
CA LEU A 302 -25.40 -17.20 -16.59
C LEU A 302 -25.60 -15.88 -15.83
N GLN A 303 -26.34 -14.91 -16.39
CA GLN A 303 -26.66 -13.68 -15.68
C GLN A 303 -27.57 -13.97 -14.46
N GLU A 304 -28.56 -14.85 -14.62
CA GLU A 304 -29.44 -15.26 -13.53
C GLU A 304 -28.64 -16.06 -12.48
N LYS A 305 -27.75 -16.95 -12.95
CA LYS A 305 -26.83 -17.71 -12.07
C LYS A 305 -25.94 -16.76 -11.26
N ALA A 306 -25.33 -15.77 -11.92
CA ALA A 306 -24.49 -14.77 -11.27
C ALA A 306 -25.28 -13.95 -10.22
N MET A 307 -26.45 -13.43 -10.57
CA MET A 307 -27.31 -12.68 -9.64
C MET A 307 -27.76 -13.51 -8.45
N LYS A 308 -28.04 -14.79 -8.65
CA LYS A 308 -28.49 -15.70 -7.60
C LYS A 308 -27.40 -16.04 -6.61
N TYR A 309 -26.19 -16.32 -7.11
CA TYR A 309 -25.12 -16.93 -6.32
C TYR A 309 -23.98 -15.98 -5.97
N LEU A 310 -23.68 -14.97 -6.79
CA LEU A 310 -22.50 -14.11 -6.60
C LEU A 310 -22.84 -12.69 -6.09
N ASN A 311 -24.13 -12.42 -5.84
CA ASN A 311 -24.55 -11.13 -5.32
C ASN A 311 -24.43 -11.08 -3.79
N LYS A 312 -24.07 -9.92 -3.24
CA LYS A 312 -23.89 -9.67 -1.80
C LYS A 312 -22.80 -10.56 -1.18
N GLY A 313 -21.64 -10.55 -1.81
CA GLY A 313 -20.49 -11.31 -1.36
C GLY A 313 -19.53 -10.54 -0.46
N VAL A 314 -18.63 -11.28 0.19
CA VAL A 314 -17.50 -10.76 0.96
C VAL A 314 -16.25 -11.61 0.66
N ASN A 315 -15.09 -10.94 0.59
CA ASN A 315 -13.79 -11.61 0.51
C ASN A 315 -13.28 -11.96 1.91
N PHE A 316 -12.74 -13.18 2.08
CA PHE A 316 -11.95 -13.55 3.26
C PHE A 316 -10.50 -13.17 3.01
N THR A 317 -10.07 -12.06 3.56
CA THR A 317 -8.82 -11.36 3.26
C THR A 317 -7.80 -11.47 4.39
N ASN A 318 -6.53 -11.15 4.05
CA ASN A 318 -5.39 -11.08 4.96
C ASN A 318 -4.99 -12.42 5.59
N TRP A 319 -5.15 -13.51 4.86
CA TRP A 319 -4.84 -14.86 5.36
C TRP A 319 -4.15 -15.75 4.33
N LEU A 320 -4.90 -16.42 3.44
CA LEU A 320 -4.35 -17.44 2.53
C LEU A 320 -3.74 -16.88 1.25
N GLU A 321 -4.01 -15.62 0.93
CA GLU A 321 -3.47 -14.88 -0.21
C GLU A 321 -2.12 -14.21 0.08
N ASN A 322 -1.70 -14.16 1.33
CA ASN A 322 -0.43 -13.52 1.69
C ASN A 322 0.78 -14.30 1.16
N ALA A 323 1.90 -13.63 0.92
CA ALA A 323 3.13 -14.22 0.36
C ALA A 323 3.69 -15.41 1.17
N ASP A 324 3.35 -15.56 2.45
CA ASP A 324 3.61 -16.72 3.29
C ASP A 324 2.31 -17.45 3.69
N GLY A 325 1.24 -17.24 2.91
CA GLY A 325 -0.14 -17.66 3.17
C GLY A 325 -0.41 -19.16 3.07
N LYS A 326 0.62 -20.01 2.92
CA LYS A 326 0.39 -21.45 3.02
C LYS A 326 -0.27 -21.77 4.36
N PHE A 327 -1.38 -22.48 4.29
CA PHE A 327 -2.19 -22.84 5.45
C PHE A 327 -1.37 -23.43 6.60
N LYS A 328 -1.52 -22.84 7.78
CA LYS A 328 -0.93 -23.31 9.04
C LYS A 328 -2.01 -23.70 10.05
N SER A 329 -3.11 -22.96 10.05
CA SER A 329 -4.28 -23.18 10.89
C SER A 329 -5.43 -22.32 10.37
N PHE A 330 -6.67 -22.67 10.73
CA PHE A 330 -7.81 -21.82 10.42
C PHE A 330 -7.77 -20.53 11.26
N GLU A 331 -7.49 -19.41 10.63
CA GLU A 331 -7.64 -18.07 11.20
C GLU A 331 -9.08 -17.57 11.02
N LEU A 332 -9.67 -17.90 9.87
CA LEU A 332 -11.09 -17.76 9.55
C LEU A 332 -11.69 -19.15 9.35
N GLY A 333 -12.90 -19.37 9.84
CA GLY A 333 -13.48 -20.72 9.82
C GLY A 333 -14.99 -20.73 9.73
N GLU A 334 -15.57 -21.86 10.08
CA GLU A 334 -17.02 -22.11 10.00
C GLU A 334 -17.85 -21.01 10.69
N LYS A 335 -17.38 -20.54 11.85
CA LYS A 335 -18.07 -19.49 12.62
C LYS A 335 -18.13 -18.16 11.83
N ASP A 336 -17.11 -17.84 11.09
CA ASP A 336 -17.03 -16.62 10.29
C ASP A 336 -17.96 -16.70 9.07
N VAL A 337 -18.02 -17.88 8.42
CA VAL A 337 -19.01 -18.17 7.38
C VAL A 337 -20.43 -18.04 7.93
N GLN A 338 -20.69 -18.58 9.12
CA GLN A 338 -21.98 -18.44 9.81
C GLN A 338 -22.34 -16.98 10.06
N ILE A 339 -21.39 -16.18 10.57
CA ILE A 339 -21.58 -14.74 10.82
C ILE A 339 -21.98 -14.02 9.54
N LEU A 340 -21.31 -14.29 8.41
CA LEU A 340 -21.68 -13.70 7.13
C LEU A 340 -23.10 -14.07 6.70
N ALA A 341 -23.44 -15.35 6.73
CA ALA A 341 -24.77 -15.84 6.35
C ALA A 341 -25.87 -15.25 7.23
N GLU A 342 -25.65 -15.15 8.55
CA GLU A 342 -26.57 -14.57 9.51
C GLU A 342 -26.78 -13.07 9.28
N ASN A 343 -25.78 -12.37 8.74
CA ASN A 343 -25.86 -10.97 8.36
C ASN A 343 -26.38 -10.74 6.92
N GLY A 344 -26.81 -11.81 6.23
CA GLY A 344 -27.50 -11.71 4.95
C GLY A 344 -26.59 -11.69 3.72
N PHE A 345 -25.29 -11.94 3.88
CA PHE A 345 -24.38 -12.20 2.75
C PHE A 345 -24.70 -13.55 2.10
N LYS A 346 -24.44 -13.67 0.81
CA LYS A 346 -24.81 -14.83 -0.01
C LYS A 346 -23.63 -15.52 -0.68
N SER A 347 -22.51 -14.84 -0.79
CA SER A 347 -21.33 -15.33 -1.48
C SER A 347 -20.07 -15.10 -0.62
N LEU A 348 -19.19 -16.07 -0.65
CA LEU A 348 -17.84 -15.96 -0.12
C LEU A 348 -16.83 -16.08 -1.27
N ARG A 349 -15.95 -15.11 -1.43
CA ARG A 349 -14.74 -15.26 -2.22
C ARG A 349 -13.59 -15.60 -1.29
N LEU A 350 -12.88 -16.68 -1.59
CA LEU A 350 -11.74 -17.18 -0.84
C LEU A 350 -10.46 -16.92 -1.64
N PRO A 351 -9.78 -15.79 -1.40
CA PRO A 351 -8.46 -15.55 -1.93
C PRO A 351 -7.47 -16.56 -1.32
N ILE A 352 -6.80 -17.33 -2.17
CA ILE A 352 -5.83 -18.35 -1.76
C ILE A 352 -4.73 -18.49 -2.81
N ASP A 353 -3.48 -18.47 -2.36
CA ASP A 353 -2.34 -18.74 -3.21
C ASP A 353 -2.22 -20.26 -3.43
N LEU A 354 -2.86 -20.74 -4.51
CA LEU A 354 -2.97 -22.18 -4.81
C LEU A 354 -1.62 -22.83 -5.12
N ASP A 355 -0.66 -22.11 -5.70
CA ASP A 355 0.60 -22.71 -6.08
C ASP A 355 1.57 -22.95 -4.91
N LEU A 356 1.32 -22.35 -3.74
CA LEU A 356 2.04 -22.69 -2.51
C LEU A 356 1.85 -24.13 -2.06
N TYR A 357 0.79 -24.78 -2.56
CA TYR A 357 0.53 -26.21 -2.28
C TYR A 357 1.21 -27.14 -3.28
N ALA A 358 1.86 -26.61 -4.32
CA ALA A 358 2.71 -27.38 -5.22
C ALA A 358 4.10 -27.59 -4.61
N THR A 359 4.38 -28.83 -4.17
CA THR A 359 5.58 -29.18 -3.37
C THR A 359 6.89 -29.09 -4.14
N ASN A 360 6.85 -29.09 -5.48
CA ASN A 360 8.01 -28.99 -6.36
C ASN A 360 7.89 -27.85 -7.38
N ARG A 361 7.13 -26.81 -7.03
CA ARG A 361 6.84 -25.63 -7.87
C ARG A 361 8.06 -25.13 -8.64
N ASP A 362 9.13 -24.80 -7.93
CA ASP A 362 10.35 -24.25 -8.50
C ASP A 362 11.07 -25.19 -9.48
N ALA A 363 11.08 -26.48 -9.16
CA ALA A 363 11.69 -27.50 -10.02
C ALA A 363 10.89 -27.69 -11.31
N PHE A 364 9.56 -27.64 -11.21
CA PHE A 364 8.66 -27.70 -12.35
C PHE A 364 8.84 -26.49 -13.28
N VAL A 365 8.81 -25.29 -12.73
CA VAL A 365 9.01 -24.04 -13.51
C VAL A 365 10.40 -23.98 -14.14
N LYS A 366 11.44 -24.45 -13.46
CA LYS A 366 12.80 -24.58 -14.01
C LYS A 366 12.93 -25.69 -15.05
N GLY A 367 11.89 -26.51 -15.24
CA GLY A 367 11.91 -27.63 -16.19
C GLY A 367 12.78 -28.82 -15.74
N THR A 368 13.13 -28.89 -14.47
CA THR A 368 13.87 -30.01 -13.86
C THR A 368 12.97 -31.13 -13.36
N ASP A 369 11.69 -30.84 -13.13
CA ASP A 369 10.62 -31.80 -12.90
C ASP A 369 9.59 -31.73 -14.04
N ALA A 370 9.14 -32.87 -14.51
CA ALA A 370 8.18 -32.97 -15.63
C ALA A 370 6.72 -32.93 -15.15
N GLU A 371 6.47 -33.24 -13.89
CA GLU A 371 5.14 -33.36 -13.29
C GLU A 371 5.06 -32.49 -12.03
N LEU A 372 3.96 -31.74 -11.89
CA LEU A 372 3.68 -30.95 -10.70
C LEU A 372 3.11 -31.85 -9.60
N LYS A 373 3.59 -31.69 -8.36
CA LYS A 373 3.19 -32.50 -7.20
C LYS A 373 2.56 -31.61 -6.15
N PHE A 374 1.49 -32.09 -5.52
CA PHE A 374 0.71 -31.31 -4.58
C PHE A 374 0.75 -31.85 -3.15
N ASP A 375 0.54 -30.97 -2.19
CA ASP A 375 0.25 -31.24 -0.78
C ASP A 375 -1.29 -31.34 -0.64
N ASP A 376 -1.86 -32.44 -1.15
CA ASP A 376 -3.30 -32.64 -1.21
C ASP A 376 -3.96 -32.64 0.17
N ASP A 377 -3.27 -33.19 1.17
CA ASP A 377 -3.79 -33.28 2.53
C ASP A 377 -4.07 -31.87 3.10
N THR A 378 -3.19 -30.91 2.81
CA THR A 378 -3.35 -29.53 3.28
C THR A 378 -4.27 -28.72 2.37
N LEU A 379 -4.09 -28.82 1.05
CA LEU A 379 -4.89 -28.05 0.09
C LEU A 379 -6.38 -28.37 0.22
N PHE A 380 -6.72 -29.65 0.17
CA PHE A 380 -8.12 -30.07 0.21
C PHE A 380 -8.72 -30.05 1.63
N LEU A 381 -7.90 -30.14 2.69
CA LEU A 381 -8.39 -29.82 4.03
C LEU A 381 -9.00 -28.40 4.07
N VAL A 382 -8.34 -27.42 3.47
CA VAL A 382 -8.82 -26.04 3.44
C VAL A 382 -10.01 -25.90 2.51
N LEU A 383 -9.87 -26.27 1.26
CA LEU A 383 -10.89 -26.04 0.24
C LEU A 383 -12.18 -26.81 0.55
N ASP A 384 -12.10 -28.08 0.96
CA ASP A 384 -13.26 -28.90 1.31
C ASP A 384 -13.99 -28.37 2.53
N SER A 385 -13.25 -27.84 3.54
CA SER A 385 -13.86 -27.18 4.69
C SER A 385 -14.73 -26.00 4.25
N PHE A 386 -14.22 -25.12 3.37
CA PHE A 386 -15.00 -24.00 2.87
C PHE A 386 -16.15 -24.41 1.96
N VAL A 387 -15.99 -25.46 1.15
CA VAL A 387 -17.08 -26.05 0.36
C VAL A 387 -18.18 -26.57 1.27
N GLU A 388 -17.83 -27.29 2.35
CA GLU A 388 -18.78 -27.80 3.34
C GLU A 388 -19.49 -26.65 4.07
N TRP A 389 -18.72 -25.71 4.66
CA TRP A 389 -19.28 -24.64 5.48
C TRP A 389 -20.18 -23.69 4.67
N THR A 390 -19.74 -23.26 3.48
CA THR A 390 -20.58 -22.43 2.62
C THR A 390 -21.85 -23.16 2.21
N GLY A 391 -21.77 -24.46 1.88
CA GLY A 391 -22.95 -25.30 1.61
C GLY A 391 -23.90 -25.39 2.79
N LYS A 392 -23.38 -25.61 3.99
CA LYS A 392 -24.16 -25.67 5.24
C LYS A 392 -24.98 -24.40 5.50
N TYR A 393 -24.41 -23.25 5.18
CA TYR A 393 -25.04 -21.95 5.41
C TYR A 393 -25.72 -21.34 4.16
N ASN A 394 -25.88 -22.13 3.09
CA ASN A 394 -26.50 -21.71 1.81
C ASN A 394 -25.81 -20.47 1.22
N MET A 395 -24.50 -20.45 1.27
CA MET A 395 -23.63 -19.47 0.59
C MET A 395 -22.94 -20.12 -0.60
N SER A 396 -22.71 -19.36 -1.64
CA SER A 396 -21.82 -19.75 -2.73
C SER A 396 -20.36 -19.56 -2.36
N LEU A 397 -19.47 -20.26 -3.04
CA LEU A 397 -18.03 -20.15 -2.88
C LEU A 397 -17.35 -19.84 -4.21
N VAL A 398 -16.50 -18.82 -4.20
CA VAL A 398 -15.53 -18.57 -5.26
C VAL A 398 -14.16 -18.96 -4.73
N ILE A 399 -13.51 -19.95 -5.34
CA ILE A 399 -12.09 -20.23 -5.12
C ILE A 399 -11.33 -19.29 -6.05
N ASP A 400 -10.59 -18.36 -5.48
CA ASP A 400 -9.82 -17.38 -6.21
C ASP A 400 -8.33 -17.68 -6.09
N TYR A 401 -7.69 -17.99 -7.21
CA TYR A 401 -6.23 -18.12 -7.25
C TYR A 401 -5.62 -16.73 -7.08
N HIS A 402 -5.16 -16.44 -5.87
CA HIS A 402 -4.72 -15.11 -5.46
C HIS A 402 -3.25 -15.17 -5.02
N GLU A 403 -2.38 -14.75 -5.91
CA GLU A 403 -0.94 -14.83 -5.73
C GLU A 403 -0.36 -13.44 -5.50
N TYR A 404 0.38 -13.28 -4.40
CA TYR A 404 1.08 -12.03 -4.04
C TYR A 404 2.60 -12.14 -4.12
N ASP A 405 3.16 -13.30 -4.39
CA ASP A 405 4.59 -13.41 -4.61
C ASP A 405 4.95 -12.77 -5.95
N ASN A 406 5.43 -11.54 -5.90
CA ASN A 406 5.78 -10.73 -7.06
C ASN A 406 6.65 -11.42 -8.11
N SER A 407 7.31 -12.53 -7.79
CA SER A 407 8.07 -13.33 -8.74
C SER A 407 7.20 -14.07 -9.74
N TYR A 408 5.96 -14.40 -9.38
CA TYR A 408 5.02 -15.16 -10.20
C TYR A 408 4.04 -14.27 -10.97
N ASN A 409 3.33 -13.41 -10.31
CA ASN A 409 2.36 -12.52 -10.96
C ASN A 409 3.00 -11.61 -12.02
N THR A 410 4.27 -11.28 -11.87
CA THR A 410 4.99 -10.40 -12.79
C THR A 410 5.59 -11.09 -14.00
N THR A 411 5.83 -12.40 -13.93
CA THR A 411 6.48 -13.18 -15.00
C THR A 411 5.62 -14.32 -15.52
N SER A 412 4.61 -14.75 -14.76
CA SER A 412 3.81 -15.94 -15.02
C SER A 412 3.20 -15.97 -16.41
N ALA A 413 2.56 -14.89 -16.85
CA ALA A 413 1.94 -14.85 -18.18
C ALA A 413 2.92 -14.66 -19.35
N LYS A 414 4.21 -14.49 -19.10
CA LYS A 414 5.26 -14.42 -20.12
C LYS A 414 6.01 -15.72 -20.29
N ASP A 415 6.17 -16.47 -19.20
CA ASP A 415 6.94 -17.71 -19.19
C ASP A 415 6.03 -18.90 -19.43
N THR A 416 6.35 -19.71 -20.44
CA THR A 416 5.58 -20.89 -20.82
C THR A 416 5.47 -21.91 -19.68
N ASN A 417 6.47 -22.01 -18.81
CA ASN A 417 6.45 -22.96 -17.70
C ASN A 417 5.57 -22.49 -16.56
N TYR A 418 5.50 -21.15 -16.29
CA TYR A 418 4.54 -20.61 -15.34
C TYR A 418 3.09 -20.80 -15.84
N ILE A 419 2.83 -20.54 -17.12
CA ILE A 419 1.53 -20.80 -17.73
C ILE A 419 1.13 -22.27 -17.56
N LYS A 420 2.06 -23.19 -17.80
CA LYS A 420 1.83 -24.62 -17.58
C LYS A 420 1.56 -24.94 -16.12
N MET A 421 2.32 -24.35 -15.20
CA MET A 421 2.13 -24.54 -13.76
C MET A 421 0.71 -24.11 -13.34
N MET A 422 0.29 -22.89 -13.68
CA MET A 422 -1.06 -22.40 -13.35
C MET A 422 -2.16 -23.29 -13.95
N ALA A 423 -1.95 -23.75 -15.18
CA ALA A 423 -2.87 -24.66 -15.85
C ALA A 423 -2.98 -26.02 -15.12
N GLU A 424 -1.85 -26.60 -14.68
CA GLU A 424 -1.85 -27.86 -13.91
C GLU A 424 -2.43 -27.67 -12.50
N VAL A 425 -2.18 -26.52 -11.84
CA VAL A 425 -2.82 -26.18 -10.56
C VAL A 425 -4.33 -26.18 -10.71
N TRP A 426 -4.87 -25.45 -11.70
CA TRP A 426 -6.31 -25.41 -11.93
C TRP A 426 -6.89 -26.76 -12.35
N LYS A 427 -6.20 -27.52 -13.19
CA LYS A 427 -6.62 -28.85 -13.58
C LYS A 427 -6.72 -29.77 -12.36
N HIS A 428 -5.78 -29.68 -11.43
CA HIS A 428 -5.76 -30.47 -10.21
C HIS A 428 -6.94 -30.13 -9.30
N VAL A 429 -7.18 -28.85 -9.02
CA VAL A 429 -8.31 -28.37 -8.21
C VAL A 429 -9.65 -28.71 -8.89
N ALA A 430 -9.77 -28.45 -10.18
CA ALA A 430 -10.99 -28.74 -10.93
C ALA A 430 -11.31 -30.24 -11.00
N ALA A 431 -10.30 -31.11 -11.12
CA ALA A 431 -10.49 -32.56 -11.11
C ALA A 431 -11.06 -33.06 -9.78
N HIS A 432 -10.62 -32.47 -8.65
CA HIS A 432 -11.16 -32.82 -7.32
C HIS A 432 -12.65 -32.52 -7.21
N TYR A 433 -13.10 -31.39 -7.79
CA TYR A 433 -14.49 -30.96 -7.70
C TYR A 433 -15.39 -31.36 -8.89
N ALA A 434 -14.85 -32.04 -9.92
CA ALA A 434 -15.58 -32.34 -11.16
C ALA A 434 -16.91 -33.08 -10.95
N GLU A 435 -17.01 -33.93 -9.93
CA GLU A 435 -18.24 -34.64 -9.57
C GLU A 435 -19.05 -33.95 -8.46
N SER A 436 -18.61 -32.79 -7.97
CA SER A 436 -19.36 -32.02 -6.97
C SER A 436 -20.74 -31.62 -7.51
N PRO A 437 -21.81 -31.77 -6.74
CA PRO A 437 -23.15 -31.30 -7.12
C PRO A 437 -23.34 -29.78 -6.90
N ARG A 438 -22.32 -29.07 -6.41
CA ARG A 438 -22.37 -27.67 -6.05
C ARG A 438 -22.36 -26.76 -7.29
N GLU A 439 -23.53 -26.39 -7.80
CA GLU A 439 -23.67 -25.41 -8.91
C GLU A 439 -23.20 -24.01 -8.55
N ASP A 440 -23.05 -23.72 -7.26
CA ASP A 440 -22.66 -22.46 -6.64
C ASP A 440 -21.20 -22.46 -6.17
N LEU A 441 -20.38 -23.37 -6.71
CA LEU A 441 -18.92 -23.34 -6.65
C LEU A 441 -18.36 -22.77 -7.95
N PHE A 442 -17.44 -21.80 -7.82
CA PHE A 442 -16.85 -21.06 -8.94
C PHE A 442 -15.32 -21.07 -8.84
N PHE A 443 -14.66 -21.04 -10.01
CA PHE A 443 -13.20 -21.01 -10.14
C PHE A 443 -12.76 -19.70 -10.76
N GLU A 444 -11.99 -18.88 -10.04
CA GLU A 444 -11.46 -17.63 -10.52
C GLU A 444 -9.99 -17.76 -10.89
N LEU A 445 -9.67 -17.55 -12.18
CA LEU A 445 -8.43 -18.00 -12.80
C LEU A 445 -7.15 -17.45 -12.15
N LEU A 446 -7.05 -16.16 -11.95
CA LEU A 446 -5.93 -15.48 -11.26
C LEU A 446 -6.35 -14.07 -10.91
N ASN A 447 -6.18 -13.69 -9.66
CA ASN A 447 -6.43 -12.32 -9.21
C ASN A 447 -5.50 -11.32 -9.89
N GLU A 448 -6.07 -10.24 -10.43
CA GLU A 448 -5.43 -8.99 -10.82
C GLU A 448 -4.09 -9.10 -11.58
N PRO A 449 -4.00 -9.76 -12.74
CA PRO A 449 -2.74 -9.80 -13.50
C PRO A 449 -2.18 -8.40 -13.77
N ASP A 450 -0.94 -8.17 -13.34
CA ASP A 450 -0.31 -6.85 -13.34
C ASP A 450 0.39 -6.54 -14.68
N MET A 451 0.06 -5.38 -15.26
CA MET A 451 0.70 -4.87 -16.48
C MET A 451 1.78 -3.82 -16.20
N SER A 452 2.03 -3.46 -14.93
CA SER A 452 3.01 -2.44 -14.60
C SER A 452 4.43 -2.85 -15.03
N ASP A 453 5.26 -1.87 -15.37
CA ASP A 453 6.67 -2.05 -15.73
C ASP A 453 6.90 -3.09 -16.84
N GLY A 454 5.92 -3.27 -17.74
CA GLY A 454 5.99 -4.23 -18.83
C GLY A 454 5.98 -5.69 -18.39
N LYS A 455 5.41 -5.97 -17.20
CA LYS A 455 5.34 -7.31 -16.61
C LYS A 455 4.52 -8.25 -17.48
N VAL A 456 3.23 -7.96 -17.67
CA VAL A 456 2.33 -8.78 -18.49
C VAL A 456 1.54 -7.88 -19.43
N THR A 457 1.39 -8.26 -20.70
CA THR A 457 0.46 -7.59 -21.61
C THR A 457 -0.92 -8.26 -21.58
N ALA A 458 -1.97 -7.55 -21.96
CA ALA A 458 -3.32 -8.14 -22.06
C ALA A 458 -3.36 -9.34 -23.03
N ALA A 459 -2.55 -9.33 -24.09
CA ALA A 459 -2.45 -10.46 -25.01
C ALA A 459 -1.78 -11.69 -24.36
N GLN A 460 -0.71 -11.49 -23.61
CA GLN A 460 -0.04 -12.58 -22.87
C GLN A 460 -0.97 -13.15 -21.79
N TRP A 461 -1.69 -12.29 -21.05
CA TRP A 461 -2.69 -12.72 -20.11
C TRP A 461 -3.79 -13.56 -20.77
N THR A 462 -4.27 -13.15 -21.94
CA THR A 462 -5.27 -13.92 -22.70
C THR A 462 -4.78 -15.35 -23.00
N VAL A 463 -3.51 -15.51 -23.39
CA VAL A 463 -2.90 -16.84 -23.66
C VAL A 463 -2.83 -17.67 -22.38
N ALA A 464 -2.41 -17.08 -21.27
CA ALA A 464 -2.34 -17.78 -19.98
C ALA A 464 -3.73 -18.20 -19.49
N ALA A 465 -4.70 -17.29 -19.55
CA ALA A 465 -6.08 -17.57 -19.17
C ALA A 465 -6.71 -18.71 -20.03
N GLN A 466 -6.50 -18.68 -21.35
CA GLN A 466 -6.98 -19.74 -22.24
C GLN A 466 -6.36 -21.11 -21.85
N ALA A 467 -5.05 -21.14 -21.53
CA ALA A 467 -4.41 -22.39 -21.12
C ALA A 467 -5.01 -22.96 -19.82
N MET A 468 -5.35 -22.10 -18.86
CA MET A 468 -6.03 -22.51 -17.62
C MET A 468 -7.46 -22.97 -17.90
N ILE A 469 -8.23 -22.27 -18.73
CA ILE A 469 -9.59 -22.66 -19.16
C ILE A 469 -9.52 -24.05 -19.81
N ASP A 470 -8.64 -24.22 -20.79
CA ASP A 470 -8.50 -25.51 -21.50
C ASP A 470 -8.14 -26.65 -20.53
N ALA A 471 -7.23 -26.41 -19.58
CA ALA A 471 -6.84 -27.39 -18.59
C ALA A 471 -8.01 -27.79 -17.68
N ILE A 472 -8.76 -26.82 -17.15
CA ILE A 472 -10.00 -27.06 -16.37
C ILE A 472 -10.97 -27.91 -17.20
N ARG A 473 -11.24 -27.53 -18.44
CA ARG A 473 -12.24 -28.19 -19.30
C ARG A 473 -11.86 -29.63 -19.71
N THR A 474 -10.58 -30.02 -19.55
CA THR A 474 -10.20 -31.43 -19.72
C THR A 474 -10.78 -32.36 -18.63
N VAL A 475 -11.14 -31.82 -17.47
CA VAL A 475 -11.58 -32.58 -16.29
C VAL A 475 -12.95 -32.12 -15.76
N ASP A 476 -13.30 -30.85 -15.96
CA ASP A 476 -14.54 -30.26 -15.44
C ASP A 476 -15.21 -29.36 -16.48
N THR A 477 -16.37 -29.77 -16.94
CA THR A 477 -17.20 -29.01 -17.89
C THR A 477 -18.40 -28.33 -17.23
N LYS A 478 -18.59 -28.47 -15.91
CA LYS A 478 -19.79 -28.06 -15.18
C LYS A 478 -19.59 -26.74 -14.43
N HIS A 479 -18.47 -26.58 -13.72
CA HIS A 479 -18.25 -25.40 -12.90
C HIS A 479 -18.02 -24.16 -13.77
N THR A 480 -18.59 -23.06 -13.34
CA THR A 480 -18.46 -21.75 -14.00
C THR A 480 -17.13 -21.12 -13.62
N ILE A 481 -16.42 -20.64 -14.63
CA ILE A 481 -15.14 -19.96 -14.48
C ILE A 481 -15.39 -18.46 -14.36
N LEU A 482 -14.63 -17.77 -13.50
CA LEU A 482 -14.56 -16.34 -13.40
C LEU A 482 -13.27 -15.84 -14.04
N PHE A 483 -13.39 -14.80 -14.86
CA PHE A 483 -12.26 -14.19 -15.57
C PHE A 483 -12.31 -12.68 -15.47
N GLY A 484 -11.25 -12.10 -14.92
CA GLY A 484 -10.95 -10.67 -14.99
C GLY A 484 -9.81 -10.36 -15.96
N ASP A 485 -9.83 -9.18 -16.56
CA ASP A 485 -8.80 -8.80 -17.52
C ASP A 485 -7.52 -8.33 -16.81
N ALA A 486 -6.42 -8.23 -17.53
CA ALA A 486 -5.16 -7.70 -17.01
C ALA A 486 -5.32 -6.26 -16.49
N GLN A 487 -4.27 -5.73 -15.88
CA GLN A 487 -4.25 -4.40 -15.27
C GLN A 487 -5.31 -4.28 -14.16
N TRP A 488 -5.19 -5.19 -13.16
CA TRP A 488 -6.06 -5.21 -11.97
C TRP A 488 -7.56 -5.28 -12.30
N TYR A 489 -7.92 -6.21 -13.19
CA TYR A 489 -9.30 -6.43 -13.64
C TYR A 489 -9.95 -5.16 -14.21
N SER A 490 -9.19 -4.50 -15.10
CA SER A 490 -9.49 -3.21 -15.70
C SER A 490 -10.80 -3.20 -16.50
N ILE A 491 -11.70 -2.30 -16.13
CA ILE A 491 -12.91 -1.99 -16.91
C ILE A 491 -12.56 -1.58 -18.35
N SER A 492 -11.50 -0.82 -18.53
CA SER A 492 -11.10 -0.29 -19.84
C SER A 492 -10.57 -1.37 -20.78
N LEU A 493 -9.91 -2.40 -20.26
CA LEU A 493 -9.47 -3.54 -21.05
C LEU A 493 -10.64 -4.47 -21.35
N LEU A 494 -11.46 -4.79 -20.35
CA LEU A 494 -12.65 -5.61 -20.54
C LEU A 494 -13.57 -5.02 -21.61
N ALA A 495 -13.80 -3.72 -21.60
CA ALA A 495 -14.67 -3.04 -22.57
C ALA A 495 -14.19 -3.15 -24.04
N LYS A 496 -12.97 -3.63 -24.28
CA LYS A 496 -12.38 -3.83 -25.62
C LYS A 496 -12.16 -5.30 -25.95
N ARG A 497 -12.42 -6.20 -25.01
CA ARG A 497 -12.16 -7.63 -25.14
C ARG A 497 -13.19 -8.31 -26.05
N THR A 498 -12.74 -9.26 -26.85
CA THR A 498 -13.60 -10.31 -27.42
C THR A 498 -13.79 -11.40 -26.37
N PRO A 499 -15.00 -11.81 -26.04
CA PRO A 499 -15.24 -12.92 -25.11
C PRO A 499 -14.53 -14.22 -25.54
N PHE A 500 -14.23 -15.07 -24.57
CA PHE A 500 -13.78 -16.43 -24.85
C PHE A 500 -14.87 -17.24 -25.55
N THR A 501 -14.49 -18.33 -26.21
CA THR A 501 -15.43 -19.25 -26.87
C THR A 501 -16.14 -20.18 -25.89
N ASP A 502 -15.59 -20.36 -24.71
CA ASP A 502 -16.24 -21.08 -23.61
C ASP A 502 -17.44 -20.23 -23.13
N ASP A 503 -18.63 -20.80 -23.16
CA ASP A 503 -19.90 -20.13 -22.83
C ASP A 503 -20.26 -20.20 -21.33
N ASN A 504 -19.43 -20.89 -20.52
CA ASN A 504 -19.63 -21.00 -19.08
C ASN A 504 -18.60 -20.14 -18.30
N ILE A 505 -18.42 -18.89 -18.76
CA ILE A 505 -17.54 -17.89 -18.14
C ILE A 505 -18.34 -16.67 -17.70
N ILE A 506 -18.10 -16.21 -16.48
CA ILE A 506 -18.55 -14.92 -15.94
C ILE A 506 -17.34 -13.97 -15.92
N TYR A 507 -17.54 -12.76 -16.43
CA TYR A 507 -16.48 -11.75 -16.48
C TYR A 507 -16.47 -10.90 -15.22
N VAL A 508 -15.28 -10.50 -14.79
CA VAL A 508 -15.07 -9.83 -13.52
C VAL A 508 -14.39 -8.48 -13.73
N ILE A 509 -14.78 -7.49 -12.95
CA ILE A 509 -14.08 -6.23 -12.81
C ILE A 509 -13.82 -5.93 -11.32
N HIS A 510 -12.73 -5.24 -11.04
CA HIS A 510 -12.48 -4.59 -9.75
C HIS A 510 -12.63 -3.07 -9.90
N THR A 511 -13.05 -2.41 -8.85
CA THR A 511 -13.14 -0.96 -8.85
C THR A 511 -13.02 -0.39 -7.44
N TYR A 512 -12.04 0.46 -7.28
CA TYR A 512 -11.83 1.23 -6.06
C TYR A 512 -11.93 2.75 -6.33
N GLU A 513 -12.49 3.12 -7.49
CA GLU A 513 -12.66 4.54 -7.81
C GLU A 513 -13.78 5.19 -6.95
N PRO A 514 -13.58 6.44 -6.51
CA PRO A 514 -12.39 7.25 -6.70
C PRO A 514 -11.26 6.88 -5.72
N PHE A 515 -10.12 6.45 -6.24
CA PHE A 515 -9.02 5.86 -5.48
C PHE A 515 -8.48 6.78 -4.36
N ALA A 516 -8.48 8.09 -4.60
CA ALA A 516 -8.10 9.07 -3.58
C ALA A 516 -8.96 8.99 -2.31
N PHE A 517 -10.24 8.64 -2.44
CA PHE A 517 -11.14 8.43 -1.31
C PHE A 517 -10.95 7.04 -0.68
N THR A 518 -10.99 6.00 -1.52
CA THR A 518 -11.05 4.62 -1.04
C THR A 518 -9.75 4.16 -0.38
N HIS A 519 -8.61 4.76 -0.75
CA HIS A 519 -7.28 4.39 -0.26
C HIS A 519 -6.59 5.48 0.55
N GLN A 520 -7.31 6.53 0.96
CA GLN A 520 -6.75 7.55 1.86
C GLN A 520 -6.27 6.89 3.16
N GLY A 521 -5.06 7.24 3.58
CA GLY A 521 -4.42 6.69 4.77
C GLY A 521 -3.79 5.30 4.60
N GLY A 522 -3.92 4.64 3.45
CA GLY A 522 -3.32 3.33 3.21
C GLY A 522 -1.81 3.38 3.14
N SER A 523 -1.10 2.83 4.12
CA SER A 523 0.36 2.93 4.26
C SER A 523 1.16 2.33 3.09
N TRP A 524 0.56 1.41 2.34
CA TRP A 524 1.14 0.79 1.14
C TRP A 524 0.89 1.58 -0.15
N THR A 525 0.14 2.69 -0.07
CA THR A 525 -0.21 3.52 -1.22
C THR A 525 0.50 4.87 -1.20
N ASP A 526 0.48 5.58 -2.32
CA ASP A 526 0.95 6.97 -2.36
C ASP A 526 -0.05 7.96 -1.71
N TYR A 527 -1.15 7.47 -1.14
CA TYR A 527 -2.17 8.24 -0.41
C TYR A 527 -2.06 8.08 1.11
N ALA A 528 -0.96 7.52 1.61
CA ALA A 528 -0.76 7.21 3.02
C ALA A 528 -0.96 8.41 3.96
N THR A 529 -0.57 9.62 3.54
CA THR A 529 -0.71 10.85 4.33
C THR A 529 -2.01 11.59 4.10
N ILE A 530 -2.84 11.13 3.15
CA ILE A 530 -4.07 11.83 2.76
C ILE A 530 -5.23 11.31 3.58
N HIS A 531 -6.03 12.21 4.14
CA HIS A 531 -7.18 11.85 4.95
C HIS A 531 -8.28 12.92 4.94
N ASP A 532 -9.44 12.55 5.44
CA ASP A 532 -10.66 13.37 5.51
C ASP A 532 -11.25 13.75 4.15
N ILE A 533 -10.88 13.04 3.05
CA ILE A 533 -11.55 13.22 1.77
C ILE A 533 -13.01 12.79 1.94
N PRO A 534 -13.99 13.68 1.72
CA PRO A 534 -15.39 13.33 1.85
C PRO A 534 -15.90 12.56 0.63
N PHE A 535 -16.83 11.63 0.85
CA PHE A 535 -17.63 11.08 -0.23
C PHE A 535 -19.13 11.22 0.06
N PRO A 536 -19.95 11.77 -0.90
CA PRO A 536 -19.49 12.37 -2.15
C PRO A 536 -18.62 13.62 -1.91
N TYR A 537 -17.96 14.13 -2.98
CA TYR A 537 -17.24 15.40 -2.90
C TYR A 537 -18.16 16.50 -2.37
N ASP A 538 -17.70 17.20 -1.34
CA ASP A 538 -18.43 18.28 -0.70
C ASP A 538 -17.49 19.50 -0.56
N PRO A 539 -17.72 20.59 -1.31
CA PRO A 539 -16.87 21.78 -1.22
C PRO A 539 -16.84 22.40 0.18
N ALA A 540 -17.90 22.24 0.99
CA ALA A 540 -17.94 22.75 2.35
C ALA A 540 -17.02 21.95 3.31
N LYS A 541 -16.83 20.65 3.04
CA LYS A 541 -15.94 19.77 3.80
C LYS A 541 -14.52 19.72 3.21
N TRP A 542 -14.29 20.31 2.03
CA TRP A 542 -13.00 20.19 1.34
C TRP A 542 -11.85 20.88 2.09
N SER A 543 -12.14 21.90 2.89
CA SER A 543 -11.16 22.58 3.74
C SER A 543 -10.62 21.70 4.89
N THR A 544 -11.29 20.60 5.23
CA THR A 544 -10.84 19.65 6.27
C THR A 544 -9.94 18.56 5.73
N VAL A 545 -9.88 18.39 4.40
CA VAL A 545 -9.00 17.41 3.76
C VAL A 545 -7.55 17.79 4.02
N SER A 546 -6.74 16.84 4.41
CA SER A 546 -5.36 17.08 4.79
C SER A 546 -4.41 16.03 4.22
N GLY A 547 -3.10 16.27 4.34
CA GLY A 547 -2.07 15.39 3.84
C GLY A 547 -1.11 16.04 2.84
N ASP A 548 -0.22 15.24 2.28
CA ASP A 548 0.72 15.73 1.27
C ASP A 548 0.09 15.76 -0.13
N PHE A 549 -0.50 16.88 -0.48
CA PHE A 549 -1.09 17.11 -1.81
C PHE A 549 -0.06 17.49 -2.88
N GLY A 550 1.22 17.27 -2.61
CA GLY A 550 2.28 17.56 -3.55
C GLY A 550 3.04 18.83 -3.30
N VAL A 551 3.01 19.34 -2.07
CA VAL A 551 4.00 20.28 -1.55
C VAL A 551 5.36 19.60 -1.55
N ASN A 552 5.42 18.31 -1.20
CA ASN A 552 6.63 17.49 -1.35
C ASN A 552 6.90 17.13 -2.81
N LYS A 553 8.13 17.32 -3.25
CA LYS A 553 8.58 16.91 -4.59
C LYS A 553 8.49 15.39 -4.82
N SER A 554 8.41 14.60 -3.73
CA SER A 554 8.26 13.15 -3.74
C SER A 554 6.83 12.70 -4.07
N THR A 555 5.81 13.52 -3.85
CA THR A 555 4.44 13.14 -4.18
C THR A 555 4.28 12.95 -5.67
N LYS A 556 3.84 11.78 -6.07
CA LYS A 556 3.71 11.43 -7.49
C LYS A 556 2.69 12.32 -8.20
N ALA A 557 2.98 12.66 -9.44
CA ALA A 557 2.17 13.59 -10.23
C ALA A 557 0.70 13.16 -10.36
N TYR A 558 0.44 11.86 -10.38
CA TYR A 558 -0.92 11.34 -10.49
C TYR A 558 -1.75 11.57 -9.22
N VAL A 559 -1.14 11.47 -8.02
CA VAL A 559 -1.82 11.77 -6.75
C VAL A 559 -2.30 13.22 -6.76
N LYS A 560 -1.41 14.15 -7.14
CA LYS A 560 -1.77 15.56 -7.31
C LYS A 560 -2.93 15.76 -8.26
N THR A 561 -2.89 15.07 -9.39
CA THR A 561 -3.91 15.15 -10.43
C THR A 561 -5.24 14.61 -9.94
N ASN A 562 -5.25 13.47 -9.24
CA ASN A 562 -6.46 12.86 -8.70
C ASN A 562 -7.11 13.75 -7.63
N ILE A 563 -6.33 14.27 -6.70
CA ILE A 563 -6.83 15.21 -5.68
C ILE A 563 -7.39 16.46 -6.35
N LYS A 564 -6.62 17.08 -7.27
CA LYS A 564 -7.05 18.29 -7.99
C LYS A 564 -8.33 18.08 -8.79
N ASN A 565 -8.59 16.88 -9.30
CA ASN A 565 -9.76 16.56 -10.09
C ASN A 565 -10.86 15.83 -9.29
N TYR A 566 -10.70 15.67 -7.99
CA TYR A 566 -11.64 14.92 -7.18
C TYR A 566 -13.07 15.51 -7.22
N TYR A 567 -13.22 16.82 -7.40
CA TYR A 567 -14.52 17.48 -7.64
C TYR A 567 -15.28 16.97 -8.87
N LYS A 568 -14.61 16.24 -9.79
CA LYS A 568 -15.20 15.59 -10.96
C LYS A 568 -15.48 14.11 -10.73
N THR A 569 -14.66 13.44 -9.92
CA THR A 569 -14.66 11.98 -9.74
C THR A 569 -15.35 11.53 -8.46
N GLY A 570 -15.46 12.41 -7.47
CA GLY A 570 -15.99 12.11 -6.14
C GLY A 570 -17.53 12.12 -6.10
N SER A 571 -18.19 11.47 -7.03
CA SER A 571 -19.66 11.35 -7.04
C SER A 571 -20.12 9.95 -7.46
N LYS A 572 -21.33 9.57 -7.06
CA LYS A 572 -21.96 8.31 -7.48
C LYS A 572 -22.08 8.22 -9.01
N GLU A 573 -22.42 9.33 -9.66
CA GLU A 573 -22.63 9.40 -11.10
C GLU A 573 -21.30 9.18 -11.85
N ALA A 574 -20.19 9.68 -11.33
CA ALA A 574 -18.88 9.44 -11.92
C ALA A 574 -18.47 7.96 -11.84
N ILE A 575 -18.76 7.30 -10.71
CA ILE A 575 -18.54 5.85 -10.56
C ILE A 575 -19.47 5.06 -11.51
N LEU A 576 -20.74 5.44 -11.55
CA LEU A 576 -21.73 4.81 -12.46
C LEU A 576 -21.27 4.89 -13.91
N GLU A 577 -20.76 6.03 -14.35
CA GLU A 577 -20.27 6.22 -15.73
C GLU A 577 -19.15 5.23 -16.08
N GLN A 578 -18.26 4.96 -15.13
CA GLN A 578 -17.17 3.99 -15.34
C GLN A 578 -17.69 2.55 -15.38
N ILE A 579 -18.50 2.15 -14.42
CA ILE A 579 -19.04 0.77 -14.34
C ILE A 579 -19.96 0.48 -15.51
N LEU A 580 -20.71 1.47 -15.98
CA LEU A 580 -21.60 1.35 -17.14
C LEU A 580 -20.87 0.90 -18.41
N LYS A 581 -19.58 1.24 -18.58
CA LYS A 581 -18.78 0.78 -19.73
C LYS A 581 -18.66 -0.75 -19.76
N ALA A 582 -18.40 -1.37 -18.61
CA ALA A 582 -18.35 -2.83 -18.49
C ALA A 582 -19.72 -3.45 -18.72
N LYS A 583 -20.79 -2.85 -18.17
CA LYS A 583 -22.15 -3.37 -18.35
C LYS A 583 -22.65 -3.28 -19.79
N LYS A 584 -22.34 -2.19 -20.50
CA LYS A 584 -22.67 -2.06 -21.93
C LYS A 584 -21.90 -3.07 -22.79
N TRP A 585 -20.63 -3.31 -22.46
CA TRP A 585 -19.85 -4.36 -23.10
C TRP A 585 -20.48 -5.74 -22.85
N ALA A 586 -20.86 -6.04 -21.60
CA ALA A 586 -21.51 -7.28 -21.23
C ALA A 586 -22.84 -7.50 -21.98
N ALA A 587 -23.68 -6.48 -22.08
CA ALA A 587 -24.95 -6.54 -22.84
C ALA A 587 -24.69 -6.72 -24.34
N THR A 588 -23.70 -6.01 -24.90
CA THR A 588 -23.36 -6.12 -26.34
C THR A 588 -22.88 -7.53 -26.70
N ASN A 589 -22.16 -8.17 -25.84
CA ASN A 589 -21.63 -9.53 -26.06
C ASN A 589 -22.52 -10.63 -25.47
N ASN A 590 -23.61 -10.24 -24.81
CA ASN A 590 -24.55 -11.12 -24.12
C ASN A 590 -23.85 -12.08 -23.14
N VAL A 591 -22.95 -11.54 -22.29
CA VAL A 591 -22.23 -12.27 -21.25
C VAL A 591 -22.40 -11.58 -19.90
N PRO A 592 -22.40 -12.30 -18.76
CA PRO A 592 -22.51 -11.67 -17.46
C PRO A 592 -21.22 -10.97 -17.04
N VAL A 593 -21.35 -9.89 -16.27
CA VAL A 593 -20.25 -9.20 -15.59
C VAL A 593 -20.58 -9.02 -14.13
N ILE A 594 -19.58 -9.19 -13.24
CA ILE A 594 -19.67 -8.97 -11.80
C ILE A 594 -18.58 -8.02 -11.32
N ILE A 595 -18.78 -7.43 -10.14
CA ILE A 595 -17.74 -6.73 -9.39
C ILE A 595 -17.41 -7.61 -8.19
N ASN A 596 -16.21 -8.19 -8.11
CA ASN A 596 -15.88 -9.03 -6.97
C ASN A 596 -14.82 -8.43 -6.03
N GLU A 597 -14.40 -7.18 -6.32
CA GLU A 597 -13.73 -6.33 -5.36
C GLU A 597 -14.15 -4.86 -5.50
N PHE A 598 -14.54 -4.28 -4.40
CA PHE A 598 -14.67 -2.85 -4.14
C PHE A 598 -14.70 -2.63 -2.63
N GLY A 599 -14.36 -1.44 -2.19
CA GLY A 599 -14.36 -1.08 -0.78
C GLY A 599 -13.75 0.28 -0.53
N ALA A 600 -13.74 0.71 0.71
CA ALA A 600 -13.07 1.92 1.16
C ALA A 600 -12.44 1.67 2.53
N LEU A 601 -11.19 2.10 2.70
CA LEU A 601 -10.47 2.01 3.95
C LEU A 601 -11.19 2.80 5.05
N ASN A 602 -11.20 2.24 6.26
CA ASN A 602 -11.74 2.88 7.45
C ASN A 602 -10.71 3.73 8.21
N LEU A 603 -9.44 3.71 7.78
CA LEU A 603 -8.32 4.33 8.50
C LEU A 603 -8.42 5.85 8.63
N ARG A 604 -8.71 6.53 7.52
CA ARG A 604 -8.69 7.99 7.43
C ARG A 604 -9.93 8.57 6.75
N SER A 605 -10.92 7.74 6.48
CA SER A 605 -12.23 8.16 6.01
C SER A 605 -13.21 8.28 7.19
N THR A 606 -14.10 9.26 7.13
CA THR A 606 -15.20 9.31 8.11
C THR A 606 -16.18 8.17 7.88
N ALA A 607 -16.80 7.67 8.96
CA ALA A 607 -17.83 6.64 8.87
C ALA A 607 -18.99 7.06 7.93
N GLU A 608 -19.40 8.34 7.97
CA GLU A 608 -20.42 8.89 7.08
C GLU A 608 -20.02 8.76 5.60
N SER A 609 -18.80 9.18 5.25
CA SER A 609 -18.32 9.11 3.85
C SER A 609 -18.18 7.67 3.37
N ARG A 610 -17.73 6.75 4.24
CA ARG A 610 -17.64 5.33 3.92
C ARG A 610 -19.03 4.72 3.68
N ILE A 611 -20.00 5.01 4.53
CA ILE A 611 -21.41 4.58 4.37
C ILE A 611 -21.99 5.13 3.06
N ASN A 612 -21.76 6.40 2.76
CA ASN A 612 -22.22 7.02 1.51
C ASN A 612 -21.63 6.34 0.27
N TYR A 613 -20.32 6.03 0.29
CA TYR A 613 -19.66 5.33 -0.80
C TYR A 613 -20.21 3.92 -1.00
N LEU A 614 -20.32 3.13 0.06
CA LEU A 614 -20.84 1.77 -0.02
C LEU A 614 -22.32 1.74 -0.46
N THR A 615 -23.10 2.73 -0.01
CA THR A 615 -24.47 2.93 -0.48
C THR A 615 -24.51 3.22 -1.98
N ALA A 616 -23.65 4.13 -2.45
CA ALA A 616 -23.57 4.47 -3.87
C ALA A 616 -23.18 3.26 -4.72
N MET A 617 -22.20 2.48 -4.29
CA MET A 617 -21.78 1.25 -4.97
C MET A 617 -22.92 0.23 -5.06
N ARG A 618 -23.60 -0.05 -3.95
CA ARG A 618 -24.76 -0.95 -3.94
C ARG A 618 -25.85 -0.45 -4.90
N GLU A 619 -26.19 0.83 -4.86
CA GLU A 619 -27.24 1.39 -5.73
C GLU A 619 -26.87 1.35 -7.22
N ILE A 620 -25.60 1.52 -7.55
CA ILE A 620 -25.09 1.33 -8.92
C ILE A 620 -25.24 -0.13 -9.33
N CYS A 621 -24.83 -1.07 -8.48
CA CYS A 621 -24.97 -2.50 -8.75
C CYS A 621 -26.42 -2.93 -8.92
N ASP A 622 -27.33 -2.45 -8.06
CA ASP A 622 -28.77 -2.69 -8.17
C ASP A 622 -29.34 -2.13 -9.50
N THR A 623 -28.96 -0.90 -9.85
CA THR A 623 -29.42 -0.23 -11.08
C THR A 623 -28.95 -0.95 -12.35
N LEU A 624 -27.70 -1.40 -12.35
CA LEU A 624 -27.10 -2.07 -13.52
C LEU A 624 -27.29 -3.58 -13.51
N GLN A 625 -27.94 -4.14 -12.49
CA GLN A 625 -28.07 -5.59 -12.30
C GLN A 625 -26.70 -6.30 -12.39
N ILE A 626 -25.74 -5.82 -11.60
CA ILE A 626 -24.40 -6.39 -11.47
C ILE A 626 -24.25 -6.99 -10.08
N PRO A 627 -23.97 -8.30 -9.94
CA PRO A 627 -23.62 -8.89 -8.65
C PRO A 627 -22.34 -8.29 -8.10
N TRP A 628 -22.20 -8.28 -6.77
CA TRP A 628 -21.05 -7.66 -6.14
C TRP A 628 -20.52 -8.45 -4.94
N THR A 629 -19.20 -8.38 -4.72
CA THR A 629 -18.49 -8.89 -3.55
C THR A 629 -17.59 -7.78 -2.98
N HIS A 630 -17.77 -7.48 -1.70
CA HIS A 630 -17.01 -6.45 -1.01
C HIS A 630 -15.64 -6.98 -0.57
N TRP A 631 -14.61 -6.17 -0.69
CA TRP A 631 -13.30 -6.41 -0.08
C TRP A 631 -13.25 -5.69 1.26
N GLY A 632 -13.18 -6.28 2.47
CA GLY A 632 -12.94 -7.65 2.87
C GLY A 632 -13.69 -7.96 4.16
N TYR A 633 -13.50 -9.14 4.71
CA TYR A 633 -14.10 -9.56 5.97
C TYR A 633 -13.40 -8.93 7.18
N THR A 634 -12.06 -8.95 7.18
CA THR A 634 -11.18 -8.41 8.23
C THR A 634 -10.30 -7.27 7.71
N GLY A 635 -9.56 -6.64 8.62
CA GLY A 635 -8.61 -5.57 8.27
C GLY A 635 -9.28 -4.22 8.00
N ASN A 636 -8.54 -3.35 7.34
CA ASN A 636 -8.93 -1.94 7.18
C ASN A 636 -10.09 -1.68 6.19
N PHE A 637 -10.55 -2.71 5.51
CA PHE A 637 -11.77 -2.69 4.69
C PHE A 637 -12.94 -3.41 5.37
N SER A 638 -12.79 -3.87 6.60
CA SER A 638 -13.71 -4.79 7.25
C SER A 638 -15.18 -4.36 7.20
N VAL A 639 -16.06 -5.34 7.04
CA VAL A 639 -17.51 -5.18 7.24
C VAL A 639 -17.98 -5.74 8.59
N ILE A 640 -17.15 -6.59 9.21
CA ILE A 640 -17.41 -7.22 10.49
C ILE A 640 -16.38 -6.71 11.50
N GLU A 641 -16.86 -6.35 12.67
CA GLU A 641 -16.06 -5.98 13.83
C GLU A 641 -16.59 -6.73 15.06
N ASN A 642 -15.71 -7.38 15.81
CA ASN A 642 -16.08 -8.16 17.00
C ASN A 642 -17.22 -9.18 16.74
N GLY A 643 -17.23 -9.80 15.55
CA GLY A 643 -18.24 -10.78 15.14
C GLY A 643 -19.61 -10.18 14.81
N LYS A 644 -19.70 -8.89 14.58
CA LYS A 644 -20.93 -8.19 14.20
C LYS A 644 -20.70 -7.31 12.97
N LEU A 645 -21.76 -7.10 12.22
CA LEU A 645 -21.73 -6.12 11.14
C LEU A 645 -21.52 -4.72 11.72
N ILE A 646 -20.60 -3.96 11.14
CA ILE A 646 -20.33 -2.57 11.53
C ILE A 646 -21.60 -1.75 11.34
N GLU A 647 -21.90 -0.87 12.29
CA GLU A 647 -23.13 -0.07 12.32
C GLU A 647 -23.35 0.75 11.03
N GLY A 648 -24.55 0.64 10.48
CA GLY A 648 -24.95 1.33 9.25
C GLY A 648 -24.60 0.60 7.97
N LEU A 649 -23.72 -0.41 7.98
CA LEU A 649 -23.36 -1.18 6.80
C LEU A 649 -24.46 -2.12 6.34
N ASP A 650 -25.36 -2.54 7.22
CA ASP A 650 -26.58 -3.28 6.88
C ASP A 650 -27.40 -2.53 5.82
N LYS A 651 -27.65 -1.25 6.07
CA LYS A 651 -28.40 -0.37 5.15
C LYS A 651 -27.57 0.00 3.93
N ALA A 652 -26.30 0.33 4.12
CA ALA A 652 -25.41 0.73 3.03
C ALA A 652 -25.30 -0.37 1.96
N LEU A 653 -25.05 -1.60 2.38
CA LEU A 653 -24.88 -2.76 1.50
C LEU A 653 -26.20 -3.48 1.17
N GLY A 654 -27.30 -3.10 1.83
CA GLY A 654 -28.59 -3.78 1.65
C GLY A 654 -28.55 -5.24 2.09
N VAL A 655 -27.75 -5.55 3.11
CA VAL A 655 -27.66 -6.84 3.80
C VAL A 655 -28.37 -6.75 5.17
N GLY A 656 -28.40 -7.83 5.93
CA GLY A 656 -29.14 -7.89 7.18
C GLY A 656 -30.43 -8.70 7.04
N LYS A 657 -31.05 -9.01 8.20
CA LYS A 657 -32.31 -9.75 8.29
C LYS A 657 -33.51 -8.85 8.10
#